data_5a8c6242c7101758f00c1f802ff667b3
#
_entry.id   5a8c6242c7101758f00c1f802ff667b3
#
_cell.length_a   1.000
_cell.length_b   1.000
_cell.length_c   1.000
_cell.angle_alpha   90.00
_cell.angle_beta   90.00
_cell.angle_gamma   90.00
#
_symmetry.space_group_name_H-M   'P 1'
#
loop_
_entity.id
_entity.type
_entity.pdbx_description
1 polymer ?
#
loop_
_entity_poly.entity_id
_entity_poly.type
_entity_poly.pdbx_seq_one_letter_code
_entity_poly.pdbx_strand_id
1 'polypeptide(L)'
;MKSTILLFIILVAFNQAAIASKDANQYDFPAYSATITRDVWGVPHIYGTRDSDAAFGLAYAHAQDDIKNIAENMHLYRAKMGLKIGYKGVVTDYLIKALEIEELIRANYYSMLSSEVREVVEGYVAGLNYWNSVNKHNKYKALFPITEIDVIAGFVIQNLFFSGVVSEVEFLQKGESKYIDNQNQVQSYFYKAYENILGSNAIAVSPNKTDDGSTRLIINSHQPLEGPVAWYEAHVRSDEGWNMMGGTFPGSPFIFVGFNQNLGWGLTVNKPDLTDVYKLEINPHNKNQYLLDQEWVDFEINTIKLPVKLLGPIKWTFKKKIKKSLHGPVIENDNGVYAVRFAGMNDIRQVEQWYRLNKSQNKDDWMSAMNIRAIVSFNAVYADKEKNILFLHNSASPKRMELINWSYPVDGTKSSLIWKDVVPLDSLPLIINPASGWLVSTNQDPFRVTEQNSNLLRNDYSNTLGLQTRMTNRAYRALELFENLNKVTLESLFSIKFDNKYSKKSRSYKYIQSLFDIKFNNETLSQAQALLKKWDLSTDFNNRGAALGVCVLSPEWLAEQEFRKPPLAVTVFKGCVKNIIKKYKRIDPKWSEVNYLVRGAKRVPVQGGPDTLRAIYGETQKDGSLKAVAGDGLVVFVEWDADGNLLTKSVHQYGSATQDSLSEHYDDQVELFVNESLKDTYFKVEDLELHAKSIINIPFNYE
;
A
#
# COMPACT_ATOMS: atom_id res chain seq x y z
N MET A 1 2.46 28.65 45.11
CA MET A 1 2.77 28.40 43.68
C MET A 1 3.91 27.41 43.41
N LYS A 2 4.94 27.29 44.27
CA LYS A 2 6.05 26.31 44.03
C LYS A 2 5.70 24.84 44.36
N SER A 3 4.75 24.56 45.26
CA SER A 3 4.34 23.17 45.62
C SER A 3 3.42 22.54 44.59
N THR A 4 2.61 23.31 43.88
CA THR A 4 1.65 22.78 42.87
C THR A 4 2.36 22.37 41.56
N ILE A 5 3.46 23.05 41.21
CA ILE A 5 4.25 22.72 40.04
C ILE A 5 5.06 21.42 40.24
N LEU A 6 5.50 21.17 41.47
CA LEU A 6 6.23 19.94 41.78
C LEU A 6 5.32 18.69 41.74
N LEU A 7 4.04 18.83 42.11
CA LEU A 7 3.06 17.73 42.06
C LEU A 7 2.66 17.41 40.61
N PHE A 8 2.63 18.40 39.71
CA PHE A 8 2.32 18.18 38.30
C PHE A 8 3.47 17.50 37.54
N ILE A 9 4.71 17.86 37.87
CA ILE A 9 5.92 17.22 37.30
C ILE A 9 6.04 15.77 37.79
N ILE A 10 5.66 15.46 39.02
CA ILE A 10 5.67 14.09 39.55
C ILE A 10 4.57 13.24 38.90
N LEU A 11 3.37 13.78 38.64
CA LEU A 11 2.27 13.06 37.97
C LEU A 11 2.59 12.79 36.49
N VAL A 12 3.26 13.70 35.78
CA VAL A 12 3.69 13.49 34.39
C VAL A 12 4.84 12.47 34.34
N ALA A 13 5.76 12.48 35.31
CA ALA A 13 6.83 11.49 35.40
C ALA A 13 6.31 10.09 35.73
N PHE A 14 5.24 9.94 36.54
CA PHE A 14 4.64 8.64 36.85
C PHE A 14 3.87 8.07 35.65
N ASN A 15 3.22 8.87 34.81
CA ASN A 15 2.57 8.38 33.58
C ASN A 15 3.58 8.00 32.51
N GLN A 16 4.73 8.65 32.41
CA GLN A 16 5.80 8.24 31.48
C GLN A 16 6.53 6.96 31.93
N ALA A 17 6.61 6.69 33.24
CA ALA A 17 7.20 5.47 33.78
C ALA A 17 6.31 4.23 33.57
N ALA A 18 5.00 4.38 33.45
CA ALA A 18 4.05 3.27 33.28
C ALA A 18 4.15 2.55 31.94
N ILE A 19 4.65 3.23 30.87
CA ILE A 19 4.89 2.60 29.57
C ILE A 19 6.29 1.93 29.49
N ALA A 20 7.22 2.30 30.37
CA ALA A 20 8.63 1.95 30.25
C ALA A 20 9.06 0.65 30.98
N SER A 21 8.19 -0.03 31.71
CA SER A 21 8.59 -1.18 32.52
C SER A 21 7.54 -2.25 32.75
N LYS A 22 6.86 -2.71 31.68
CA LYS A 22 6.35 -4.08 31.77
C LYS A 22 7.52 -5.01 31.41
N ASP A 23 8.12 -5.61 32.43
CA ASP A 23 9.09 -6.69 32.24
C ASP A 23 8.51 -7.76 31.32
N ALA A 24 9.32 -8.31 30.42
CA ALA A 24 8.91 -9.30 29.42
C ALA A 24 8.27 -10.59 29.98
N ASN A 25 8.24 -10.74 31.30
CA ASN A 25 7.64 -11.86 32.04
C ASN A 25 6.23 -11.56 32.60
N GLN A 26 5.60 -10.43 32.26
CA GLN A 26 4.35 -9.99 32.87
C GLN A 26 3.24 -9.68 31.84
N TYR A 27 3.23 -10.38 30.70
CA TYR A 27 2.02 -10.44 29.89
C TYR A 27 1.07 -11.44 30.55
N ASP A 28 0.01 -10.92 31.11
CA ASP A 28 -1.10 -11.73 31.64
C ASP A 28 -1.96 -12.23 30.45
N PHE A 29 -1.46 -13.30 29.77
CA PHE A 29 -2.15 -13.91 28.63
C PHE A 29 -3.58 -14.43 28.95
N PRO A 30 -3.92 -14.80 30.20
CA PRO A 30 -5.30 -15.16 30.55
C PRO A 30 -6.34 -14.05 30.33
N ALA A 31 -5.91 -12.78 30.15
CA ALA A 31 -6.83 -11.67 29.90
C ALA A 31 -7.48 -11.70 28.51
N TYR A 32 -6.93 -12.46 27.54
CA TYR A 32 -7.44 -12.56 26.18
C TYR A 32 -7.77 -14.00 25.82
N SER A 33 -8.84 -14.18 25.02
CA SER A 33 -9.19 -15.50 24.47
C SER A 33 -9.79 -15.37 23.08
N ALA A 34 -9.41 -16.26 22.18
CA ALA A 34 -9.95 -16.29 20.83
C ALA A 34 -10.13 -17.71 20.30
N THR A 35 -11.11 -17.88 19.42
CA THR A 35 -11.27 -19.08 18.59
C THR A 35 -10.77 -18.77 17.17
N ILE A 36 -9.91 -19.61 16.64
CA ILE A 36 -9.41 -19.54 15.27
C ILE A 36 -9.93 -20.76 14.53
N THR A 37 -10.82 -20.53 13.59
CA THR A 37 -11.32 -21.58 12.67
C THR A 37 -10.63 -21.39 11.33
N ARG A 38 -9.94 -22.41 10.82
CA ARG A 38 -9.43 -22.41 9.45
C ARG A 38 -10.37 -23.16 8.54
N ASP A 39 -10.74 -22.53 7.44
CA ASP A 39 -11.57 -23.17 6.40
C ASP A 39 -10.76 -24.17 5.54
N VAL A 40 -11.40 -24.78 4.57
CA VAL A 40 -10.77 -25.74 3.64
C VAL A 40 -9.66 -25.15 2.79
N TRP A 41 -9.53 -23.82 2.72
CA TRP A 41 -8.44 -23.10 2.04
C TRP A 41 -7.40 -22.55 3.04
N GLY A 42 -7.54 -22.91 4.32
CA GLY A 42 -6.67 -22.46 5.40
C GLY A 42 -6.84 -21.00 5.80
N VAL A 43 -7.82 -20.29 5.23
CA VAL A 43 -8.10 -18.90 5.62
C VAL A 43 -8.55 -18.85 7.09
N PRO A 44 -7.91 -18.05 7.94
CA PRO A 44 -8.30 -17.95 9.34
C PRO A 44 -9.54 -17.08 9.52
N HIS A 45 -10.54 -17.62 10.19
CA HIS A 45 -11.71 -16.94 10.71
C HIS A 45 -11.56 -16.83 12.23
N ILE A 46 -11.37 -15.62 12.70
CA ILE A 46 -11.08 -15.33 14.10
C ILE A 46 -12.36 -14.85 14.78
N TYR A 47 -12.66 -15.42 15.93
CA TYR A 47 -13.71 -14.97 16.82
C TYR A 47 -13.15 -14.65 18.21
N GLY A 48 -13.54 -13.50 18.73
CA GLY A 48 -13.31 -13.09 20.11
C GLY A 48 -14.57 -12.43 20.69
N THR A 49 -14.75 -12.50 22.01
CA THR A 49 -15.87 -11.79 22.67
C THR A 49 -15.70 -10.28 22.54
N ARG A 50 -14.45 -9.79 22.75
CA ARG A 50 -14.11 -8.39 22.59
C ARG A 50 -13.34 -8.16 21.29
N ASP A 51 -13.30 -6.93 20.81
CA ASP A 51 -12.45 -6.54 19.68
C ASP A 51 -10.96 -6.86 19.95
N SER A 52 -10.51 -6.64 21.19
CA SER A 52 -9.16 -6.97 21.63
C SER A 52 -8.85 -8.48 21.64
N ASP A 53 -9.84 -9.32 21.93
CA ASP A 53 -9.73 -10.79 21.85
C ASP A 53 -9.60 -11.23 20.39
N ALA A 54 -10.41 -10.64 19.50
CA ALA A 54 -10.32 -10.91 18.06
C ALA A 54 -8.96 -10.47 17.50
N ALA A 55 -8.44 -9.32 17.92
CA ALA A 55 -7.09 -8.86 17.53
C ALA A 55 -5.99 -9.80 18.04
N PHE A 56 -6.12 -10.33 19.27
CA PHE A 56 -5.22 -11.35 19.84
C PHE A 56 -5.19 -12.61 18.96
N GLY A 57 -6.37 -13.10 18.55
CA GLY A 57 -6.50 -14.25 17.67
C GLY A 57 -5.89 -14.01 16.28
N LEU A 58 -6.16 -12.85 15.67
CA LEU A 58 -5.59 -12.47 14.37
C LEU A 58 -4.05 -12.45 14.41
N ALA A 59 -3.48 -11.84 15.44
CA ALA A 59 -2.03 -11.76 15.62
C ALA A 59 -1.39 -13.15 15.70
N TYR A 60 -2.00 -14.06 16.45
CA TYR A 60 -1.53 -15.44 16.59
C TYR A 60 -1.61 -16.20 15.27
N ALA A 61 -2.77 -16.16 14.59
CA ALA A 61 -2.97 -16.84 13.30
C ALA A 61 -1.99 -16.33 12.22
N HIS A 62 -1.83 -15.01 12.14
CA HIS A 62 -0.91 -14.40 11.18
C HIS A 62 0.55 -14.77 11.48
N ALA A 63 0.94 -14.82 12.75
CA ALA A 63 2.30 -15.24 13.14
C ALA A 63 2.57 -16.73 12.84
N GLN A 64 1.57 -17.60 12.90
CA GLN A 64 1.70 -19.00 12.48
C GLN A 64 2.08 -19.09 10.98
N ASP A 65 1.43 -18.30 10.15
CA ASP A 65 1.58 -18.36 8.69
C ASP A 65 2.74 -17.50 8.18
N ASP A 66 3.05 -16.37 8.84
CA ASP A 66 3.94 -15.35 8.28
C ASP A 66 4.81 -14.57 9.29
N ILE A 67 5.30 -15.21 10.31
CA ILE A 67 6.19 -14.55 11.28
C ILE A 67 7.42 -13.91 10.62
N LYS A 68 7.89 -14.42 9.48
CA LYS A 68 9.04 -13.88 8.77
C LYS A 68 8.82 -12.44 8.32
N ASN A 69 7.69 -12.15 7.67
CA ASN A 69 7.37 -10.82 7.19
C ASN A 69 6.99 -9.87 8.33
N ILE A 70 6.29 -10.38 9.37
CA ILE A 70 6.03 -9.63 10.60
C ILE A 70 7.36 -9.18 11.24
N ALA A 71 8.33 -10.11 11.39
CA ALA A 71 9.64 -9.80 11.94
C ALA A 71 10.44 -8.82 11.07
N GLU A 72 10.29 -8.88 9.77
CA GLU A 72 10.90 -7.93 8.84
C GLU A 72 10.37 -6.52 9.07
N ASN A 73 9.06 -6.37 9.19
CA ASN A 73 8.41 -5.11 9.50
C ASN A 73 8.83 -4.57 10.88
N MET A 74 8.98 -5.42 11.90
CA MET A 74 9.45 -4.97 13.21
C MET A 74 10.88 -4.39 13.18
N HIS A 75 11.76 -4.89 12.31
CA HIS A 75 13.06 -4.25 12.12
C HIS A 75 12.94 -2.84 11.54
N LEU A 76 12.04 -2.66 10.60
CA LEU A 76 11.73 -1.37 9.98
C LEU A 76 11.15 -0.40 11.02
N TYR A 77 10.09 -0.81 11.71
CA TYR A 77 9.36 0.02 12.67
C TYR A 77 10.23 0.51 13.83
N ARG A 78 11.22 -0.29 14.23
CA ARG A 78 12.22 0.06 15.26
C ARG A 78 13.44 0.81 14.73
N ALA A 79 13.48 1.21 13.46
CA ALA A 79 14.66 1.79 12.83
C ALA A 79 15.94 0.94 13.07
N LYS A 80 15.86 -0.37 12.79
CA LYS A 80 16.93 -1.34 12.94
C LYS A 80 17.31 -2.05 11.63
N MET A 81 16.97 -1.47 10.50
CA MET A 81 17.31 -2.03 9.18
C MET A 81 18.82 -2.06 8.95
N GLY A 82 19.57 -1.10 9.52
CA GLY A 82 21.03 -1.12 9.51
C GLY A 82 21.64 -2.36 10.17
N LEU A 83 20.99 -2.92 11.19
CA LEU A 83 21.40 -4.18 11.82
C LEU A 83 21.08 -5.41 10.96
N LYS A 84 20.06 -5.33 10.10
CA LYS A 84 19.61 -6.42 9.24
C LYS A 84 20.39 -6.48 7.92
N ILE A 85 20.44 -5.37 7.19
CA ILE A 85 20.99 -5.29 5.82
C ILE A 85 22.21 -4.39 5.69
N GLY A 86 22.85 -4.02 6.82
CA GLY A 86 24.06 -3.20 6.85
C GLY A 86 23.79 -1.76 6.44
N TYR A 87 24.82 -1.12 5.81
CA TYR A 87 24.79 0.30 5.49
C TYR A 87 23.57 0.73 4.64
N LYS A 88 23.06 -0.15 3.79
CA LYS A 88 21.86 0.14 2.97
C LYS A 88 20.60 0.43 3.81
N GLY A 89 20.51 -0.18 5.00
CA GLY A 89 19.39 0.06 5.92
C GLY A 89 19.53 1.33 6.76
N VAL A 90 20.73 1.92 6.84
CA VAL A 90 20.99 3.09 7.69
C VAL A 90 20.22 4.33 7.21
N VAL A 91 20.04 4.49 5.90
CA VAL A 91 19.28 5.64 5.34
C VAL A 91 17.83 5.59 5.82
N THR A 92 17.23 4.42 5.79
CA THR A 92 15.89 4.15 6.30
C THR A 92 15.78 4.45 7.79
N ASP A 93 16.71 3.89 8.58
CA ASP A 93 16.75 4.10 10.02
C ASP A 93 16.95 5.59 10.37
N TYR A 94 17.75 6.30 9.56
CA TYR A 94 17.95 7.74 9.70
C TYR A 94 16.64 8.52 9.56
N LEU A 95 15.84 8.24 8.53
CA LEU A 95 14.57 8.93 8.30
C LEU A 95 13.61 8.70 9.47
N ILE A 96 13.43 7.45 9.91
CA ILE A 96 12.52 7.10 11.01
C ILE A 96 12.97 7.80 12.32
N LYS A 97 14.29 7.81 12.61
CA LYS A 97 14.85 8.46 13.81
C LYS A 97 14.85 9.98 13.71
N ALA A 98 15.04 10.56 12.51
CA ALA A 98 15.00 12.00 12.30
C ALA A 98 13.59 12.58 12.45
N LEU A 99 12.56 11.76 12.23
CA LEU A 99 11.16 12.11 12.43
C LEU A 99 10.68 11.83 13.87
N GLU A 100 11.53 11.27 14.73
CA GLU A 100 11.26 11.03 16.16
C GLU A 100 9.94 10.26 16.37
N ILE A 101 9.68 9.23 15.52
CA ILE A 101 8.39 8.51 15.49
C ILE A 101 8.09 7.83 16.83
N GLU A 102 9.07 7.22 17.48
CA GLU A 102 8.88 6.58 18.78
C GLU A 102 8.48 7.61 19.86
N GLU A 103 9.17 8.74 19.89
CA GLU A 103 8.91 9.86 20.79
C GLU A 103 7.51 10.47 20.54
N LEU A 104 7.16 10.64 19.28
CA LEU A 104 5.83 11.12 18.86
C LEU A 104 4.72 10.20 19.39
N ILE A 105 4.86 8.88 19.23
CA ILE A 105 3.87 7.91 19.69
C ILE A 105 3.76 7.95 21.21
N ARG A 106 4.88 7.92 21.93
CA ARG A 106 4.89 7.97 23.39
C ARG A 106 4.21 9.22 23.95
N ALA A 107 4.45 10.38 23.32
CA ALA A 107 3.87 11.64 23.74
C ALA A 107 2.34 11.71 23.52
N ASN A 108 1.82 11.02 22.50
CA ASN A 108 0.44 11.19 22.04
C ASN A 108 -0.46 9.94 22.19
N TYR A 109 0.06 8.84 22.71
CA TYR A 109 -0.65 7.55 22.82
C TYR A 109 -2.01 7.69 23.52
N TYR A 110 -2.05 8.39 24.64
CA TYR A 110 -3.28 8.56 25.42
C TYR A 110 -4.14 9.76 24.98
N SER A 111 -3.54 10.75 24.34
CA SER A 111 -4.27 11.98 23.95
C SER A 111 -4.90 11.88 22.56
N MET A 112 -4.33 11.09 21.65
CA MET A 112 -4.80 10.99 20.26
C MET A 112 -5.55 9.69 19.96
N LEU A 113 -5.44 8.66 20.82
CA LEU A 113 -6.07 7.35 20.57
C LEU A 113 -7.16 7.08 21.61
N SER A 114 -8.29 6.59 21.15
CA SER A 114 -9.39 6.14 22.03
C SER A 114 -8.99 4.91 22.87
N SER A 115 -9.71 4.65 23.96
CA SER A 115 -9.51 3.45 24.78
C SER A 115 -9.69 2.20 23.97
N GLU A 116 -10.73 2.14 23.15
CA GLU A 116 -11.08 0.98 22.33
C GLU A 116 -9.93 0.60 21.37
N VAL A 117 -9.39 1.59 20.68
CA VAL A 117 -8.27 1.31 19.74
C VAL A 117 -7.01 0.88 20.47
N ARG A 118 -6.72 1.46 21.64
CA ARG A 118 -5.59 1.03 22.47
C ARG A 118 -5.74 -0.43 22.92
N GLU A 119 -6.92 -0.82 23.39
CA GLU A 119 -7.22 -2.20 23.79
C GLU A 119 -7.04 -3.18 22.63
N VAL A 120 -7.48 -2.82 21.41
CA VAL A 120 -7.28 -3.64 20.21
C VAL A 120 -5.79 -3.79 19.89
N VAL A 121 -5.00 -2.71 19.94
CA VAL A 121 -3.55 -2.76 19.70
C VAL A 121 -2.85 -3.60 20.78
N GLU A 122 -3.25 -3.46 22.05
CA GLU A 122 -2.72 -4.25 23.17
C GLU A 122 -3.07 -5.75 23.00
N GLY A 123 -4.29 -6.08 22.59
CA GLY A 123 -4.69 -7.45 22.25
C GLY A 123 -3.86 -8.05 21.13
N TYR A 124 -3.65 -7.30 20.06
CA TYR A 124 -2.81 -7.73 18.94
C TYR A 124 -1.35 -7.99 19.36
N VAL A 125 -0.78 -7.08 20.14
CA VAL A 125 0.58 -7.22 20.71
C VAL A 125 0.66 -8.45 21.61
N ALA A 126 -0.33 -8.67 22.46
CA ALA A 126 -0.42 -9.85 23.32
C ALA A 126 -0.44 -11.14 22.49
N GLY A 127 -1.18 -11.18 21.39
CA GLY A 127 -1.26 -12.33 20.47
C GLY A 127 0.09 -12.69 19.84
N LEU A 128 0.84 -11.68 19.34
CA LEU A 128 2.19 -11.89 18.82
C LEU A 128 3.14 -12.43 19.90
N ASN A 129 3.11 -11.84 21.11
CA ASN A 129 3.95 -12.25 22.21
C ASN A 129 3.58 -13.63 22.74
N TYR A 130 2.27 -13.96 22.79
CA TYR A 130 1.79 -15.30 23.14
C TYR A 130 2.28 -16.34 22.12
N TRP A 131 2.15 -16.06 20.80
CA TRP A 131 2.68 -16.94 19.76
C TRP A 131 4.17 -17.22 19.98
N ASN A 132 4.98 -16.19 20.28
CA ASN A 132 6.41 -16.36 20.55
C ASN A 132 6.66 -17.20 21.82
N SER A 133 5.83 -17.09 22.86
CA SER A 133 6.01 -17.81 24.13
C SER A 133 5.83 -19.33 23.96
N VAL A 134 4.89 -19.74 23.11
CA VAL A 134 4.59 -21.16 22.85
C VAL A 134 5.46 -21.74 21.72
N ASN A 135 6.09 -20.92 20.89
CA ASN A 135 6.96 -21.35 19.79
C ASN A 135 8.44 -21.24 20.14
N LYS A 136 8.94 -22.18 20.96
CA LYS A 136 10.32 -22.18 21.53
C LYS A 136 11.43 -22.12 20.46
N HIS A 137 11.17 -22.57 19.23
CA HIS A 137 12.12 -22.59 18.11
C HIS A 137 12.02 -21.36 17.20
N ASN A 138 11.30 -20.30 17.62
CA ASN A 138 11.20 -19.07 16.86
C ASN A 138 12.58 -18.47 16.58
N LYS A 139 12.94 -18.37 15.29
CA LYS A 139 14.20 -17.78 14.80
C LYS A 139 14.29 -16.27 15.09
N TYR A 140 13.15 -15.61 15.30
CA TYR A 140 13.02 -14.16 15.49
C TYR A 140 12.83 -13.76 16.95
N LYS A 141 12.99 -14.69 17.90
CA LYS A 141 12.78 -14.45 19.35
C LYS A 141 13.50 -13.20 19.90
N ALA A 142 14.62 -12.81 19.29
CA ALA A 142 15.37 -11.61 19.69
C ALA A 142 14.64 -10.28 19.42
N LEU A 143 13.54 -10.29 18.65
CA LEU A 143 12.68 -9.14 18.42
C LEU A 143 11.58 -8.99 19.48
N PHE A 144 11.32 -10.04 20.23
CA PHE A 144 10.28 -10.04 21.27
C PHE A 144 10.82 -9.54 22.61
N PRO A 145 10.00 -8.89 23.43
CA PRO A 145 8.58 -8.62 23.18
C PRO A 145 8.36 -7.56 22.10
N ILE A 146 7.25 -7.72 21.36
CA ILE A 146 6.67 -6.67 20.53
C ILE A 146 5.87 -5.73 21.45
N THR A 147 5.78 -4.46 21.11
CA THR A 147 5.08 -3.44 21.89
C THR A 147 4.04 -2.69 21.04
N GLU A 148 3.13 -1.98 21.70
CA GLU A 148 2.13 -1.13 21.09
C GLU A 148 2.75 -0.05 20.20
N ILE A 149 3.92 0.46 20.64
CA ILE A 149 4.71 1.44 19.88
C ILE A 149 5.14 0.88 18.53
N ASP A 150 5.56 -0.39 18.50
CA ASP A 150 5.99 -1.04 17.25
C ASP A 150 4.84 -1.12 16.25
N VAL A 151 3.65 -1.51 16.72
CA VAL A 151 2.46 -1.62 15.86
C VAL A 151 2.04 -0.25 15.33
N ILE A 152 1.92 0.75 16.19
CA ILE A 152 1.52 2.11 15.80
C ILE A 152 2.57 2.74 14.88
N ALA A 153 3.88 2.51 15.13
CA ALA A 153 4.95 2.99 14.26
C ALA A 153 4.78 2.49 12.82
N GLY A 154 4.27 1.27 12.63
CA GLY A 154 3.97 0.74 11.30
C GLY A 154 2.98 1.62 10.53
N PHE A 155 1.91 2.07 11.16
CA PHE A 155 0.92 2.96 10.55
C PHE A 155 1.48 4.37 10.28
N VAL A 156 2.26 4.93 11.20
CA VAL A 156 2.91 6.24 11.00
C VAL A 156 3.92 6.17 9.86
N ILE A 157 4.74 5.13 9.81
CA ILE A 157 5.75 4.92 8.76
C ILE A 157 5.08 4.72 7.40
N GLN A 158 3.95 4.02 7.34
CA GLN A 158 3.18 3.86 6.11
C GLN A 158 2.82 5.21 5.48
N ASN A 159 2.39 6.18 6.29
CA ASN A 159 2.08 7.53 5.79
C ASN A 159 3.30 8.24 5.17
N LEU A 160 4.53 7.95 5.61
CA LEU A 160 5.73 8.56 5.01
C LEU A 160 5.89 8.17 3.55
N PHE A 161 5.52 6.93 3.19
CA PHE A 161 5.57 6.49 1.79
C PHE A 161 4.50 7.19 0.95
N PHE A 162 3.29 7.30 1.48
CA PHE A 162 2.15 7.81 0.73
C PHE A 162 2.05 9.34 0.72
N SER A 163 2.80 10.05 1.57
CA SER A 163 2.92 11.52 1.54
C SER A 163 3.94 12.03 0.51
N GLY A 164 4.83 11.16 0.01
CA GLY A 164 5.90 11.55 -0.90
C GLY A 164 7.16 12.10 -0.22
N VAL A 165 7.16 12.26 1.12
CA VAL A 165 8.26 12.87 1.87
C VAL A 165 9.58 12.11 1.72
N VAL A 166 9.54 10.79 1.59
CA VAL A 166 10.76 9.96 1.41
C VAL A 166 11.50 10.38 0.15
N SER A 167 10.78 10.52 -0.97
CA SER A 167 11.37 10.96 -2.24
C SER A 167 11.93 12.37 -2.16
N GLU A 168 11.22 13.31 -1.53
CA GLU A 168 11.70 14.69 -1.35
C GLU A 168 12.98 14.75 -0.52
N VAL A 169 13.04 14.00 0.58
CA VAL A 169 14.25 13.93 1.42
C VAL A 169 15.42 13.34 0.65
N GLU A 170 15.20 12.30 -0.16
CA GLU A 170 16.25 11.71 -1.00
C GLU A 170 16.77 12.69 -2.07
N PHE A 171 15.88 13.43 -2.73
CA PHE A 171 16.27 14.48 -3.68
C PHE A 171 17.12 15.56 -3.00
N LEU A 172 16.67 16.09 -1.88
CA LEU A 172 17.41 17.12 -1.14
C LEU A 172 18.76 16.63 -0.64
N GLN A 173 18.88 15.37 -0.19
CA GLN A 173 20.16 14.78 0.24
C GLN A 173 21.16 14.64 -0.91
N LYS A 174 20.69 14.51 -2.14
CA LYS A 174 21.54 14.48 -3.35
C LYS A 174 21.88 15.86 -3.91
N GLY A 175 21.42 16.95 -3.28
CA GLY A 175 21.56 18.30 -3.77
C GLY A 175 20.65 18.61 -4.96
N GLU A 176 19.59 17.84 -5.13
CA GLU A 176 18.63 17.96 -6.23
C GLU A 176 17.32 18.56 -5.72
N SER A 177 16.51 19.09 -6.61
CA SER A 177 15.14 19.48 -6.34
C SER A 177 14.18 18.55 -7.10
N LYS A 178 12.94 18.49 -6.68
CA LYS A 178 11.81 17.74 -7.27
C LYS A 178 11.72 17.83 -8.80
N TYR A 179 12.31 18.87 -9.41
CA TYR A 179 12.21 19.22 -10.82
C TYR A 179 13.49 19.06 -11.62
N ILE A 180 14.58 18.56 -11.04
CA ILE A 180 15.81 18.28 -11.78
C ILE A 180 15.71 16.87 -12.36
N ASP A 181 15.77 16.80 -13.71
CA ASP A 181 15.74 15.58 -14.53
C ASP A 181 16.91 14.66 -14.16
N ASN A 182 16.67 13.62 -13.37
CA ASN A 182 17.72 12.75 -12.86
C ASN A 182 17.75 11.37 -13.52
N GLN A 183 18.85 11.12 -14.23
CA GLN A 183 19.13 9.83 -14.88
C GLN A 183 19.82 8.79 -13.97
N ASN A 184 20.20 9.15 -12.71
CA ASN A 184 20.99 8.28 -11.83
C ASN A 184 20.42 8.24 -10.40
N GLN A 185 19.33 7.49 -10.18
CA GLN A 185 18.81 7.27 -8.84
C GLN A 185 19.54 6.13 -8.12
N VAL A 186 20.14 6.43 -6.96
CA VAL A 186 20.49 5.43 -5.96
C VAL A 186 19.23 5.12 -5.15
N GLN A 187 18.65 3.96 -5.40
CA GLN A 187 17.42 3.50 -4.73
C GLN A 187 17.67 3.15 -3.27
N SER A 188 16.90 3.74 -2.36
CA SER A 188 16.88 3.33 -0.96
C SER A 188 16.22 1.95 -0.80
N TYR A 189 16.41 1.28 0.34
CA TYR A 189 15.72 0.03 0.66
C TYR A 189 14.19 0.22 0.68
N PHE A 190 13.72 1.34 1.17
CA PHE A 190 12.31 1.71 1.14
C PHE A 190 11.76 1.72 -0.28
N TYR A 191 12.45 2.42 -1.16
CA TYR A 191 12.02 2.50 -2.54
C TYR A 191 11.91 1.10 -3.15
N LYS A 192 12.88 0.22 -2.93
CA LYS A 192 12.84 -1.17 -3.43
C LYS A 192 11.74 -2.03 -2.83
N ALA A 193 11.44 -1.90 -1.54
CA ALA A 193 10.39 -2.69 -0.88
C ALA A 193 8.98 -2.22 -1.28
N TYR A 194 8.83 -0.93 -1.62
CA TYR A 194 7.55 -0.29 -1.97
C TYR A 194 7.45 0.16 -3.44
N GLU A 195 8.55 0.17 -4.20
CA GLU A 195 8.57 0.38 -5.67
C GLU A 195 7.66 -0.60 -6.42
N ASN A 196 7.44 -1.75 -5.84
CA ASN A 196 6.60 -2.80 -6.40
C ASN A 196 5.11 -2.62 -6.08
N ILE A 197 4.69 -1.52 -5.43
CA ILE A 197 3.27 -1.13 -5.36
C ILE A 197 2.89 -0.51 -6.70
N LEU A 198 2.63 -1.37 -7.65
CA LEU A 198 2.59 -1.00 -9.06
C LEU A 198 1.21 -0.58 -9.52
N GLY A 199 0.20 -0.66 -8.65
CA GLY A 199 -1.12 -0.25 -9.00
C GLY A 199 -2.22 -0.91 -8.18
N SER A 200 -3.45 -0.80 -8.63
CA SER A 200 -4.61 -1.46 -8.05
C SER A 200 -5.79 -1.36 -9.00
N ASN A 201 -6.77 -2.23 -8.86
CA ASN A 201 -8.07 -2.11 -9.48
C ASN A 201 -9.15 -2.16 -8.39
N ALA A 202 -10.12 -1.26 -8.47
CA ALA A 202 -11.34 -1.33 -7.68
C ALA A 202 -12.51 -0.90 -8.57
N ILE A 203 -13.58 -1.68 -8.56
CA ILE A 203 -14.73 -1.48 -9.45
C ILE A 203 -15.99 -1.62 -8.62
N ALA A 204 -16.93 -0.67 -8.73
CA ALA A 204 -18.25 -0.77 -8.14
C ALA A 204 -19.32 -0.61 -9.22
N VAL A 205 -20.39 -1.41 -9.14
CA VAL A 205 -21.51 -1.37 -10.06
C VAL A 205 -22.82 -1.39 -9.26
N SER A 206 -23.68 -0.42 -9.52
CA SER A 206 -24.98 -0.27 -8.84
C SER A 206 -26.11 -0.98 -9.60
N PRO A 207 -27.27 -1.22 -8.96
CA PRO A 207 -28.39 -1.97 -9.54
C PRO A 207 -28.95 -1.40 -10.84
N ASN A 208 -28.85 -0.09 -11.08
CA ASN A 208 -29.32 0.50 -12.33
C ASN A 208 -28.47 0.09 -13.54
N LYS A 209 -27.24 -0.38 -13.33
CA LYS A 209 -26.33 -0.84 -14.40
C LYS A 209 -26.22 -2.36 -14.46
N THR A 210 -26.46 -3.11 -13.39
CA THR A 210 -26.47 -4.58 -13.40
C THR A 210 -27.73 -5.13 -14.07
N ASP A 211 -27.66 -6.34 -14.58
CA ASP A 211 -28.77 -7.03 -15.26
C ASP A 211 -29.81 -7.62 -14.29
N ASP A 212 -29.39 -7.96 -13.08
CA ASP A 212 -30.15 -8.66 -12.02
C ASP A 212 -30.52 -7.76 -10.83
N GLY A 213 -30.12 -6.49 -10.83
CA GLY A 213 -30.41 -5.56 -9.73
C GLY A 213 -29.47 -5.68 -8.53
N SER A 214 -28.37 -6.41 -8.64
CA SER A 214 -27.33 -6.53 -7.61
C SER A 214 -26.48 -5.28 -7.49
N THR A 215 -25.89 -5.06 -6.33
CA THR A 215 -24.74 -4.16 -6.14
C THR A 215 -23.47 -4.99 -6.11
N ARG A 216 -22.45 -4.63 -6.90
CA ARG A 216 -21.22 -5.40 -7.03
C ARG A 216 -19.98 -4.57 -6.73
N LEU A 217 -19.00 -5.19 -6.08
CA LEU A 217 -17.71 -4.58 -5.80
C LEU A 217 -16.58 -5.57 -6.11
N ILE A 218 -15.59 -5.13 -6.90
CA ILE A 218 -14.32 -5.84 -7.07
C ILE A 218 -13.24 -5.11 -6.29
N ILE A 219 -12.49 -5.85 -5.49
CA ILE A 219 -11.36 -5.40 -4.71
C ILE A 219 -10.11 -6.13 -5.20
N ASN A 220 -9.15 -5.40 -5.74
CA ASN A 220 -7.90 -5.98 -6.20
C ASN A 220 -6.76 -4.96 -6.13
N SER A 221 -6.28 -4.72 -4.92
CA SER A 221 -5.10 -3.87 -4.71
C SER A 221 -3.83 -4.65 -5.01
N HIS A 222 -3.06 -4.17 -6.00
CA HIS A 222 -1.82 -4.83 -6.43
C HIS A 222 -0.72 -4.61 -5.42
N GLN A 223 -0.09 -5.71 -5.01
CA GLN A 223 1.03 -5.71 -4.06
C GLN A 223 2.16 -6.61 -4.58
N PRO A 224 3.35 -6.52 -4.01
CA PRO A 224 4.33 -7.60 -4.11
C PRO A 224 3.69 -8.93 -3.71
N LEU A 225 3.94 -9.98 -4.51
CA LEU A 225 3.38 -11.32 -4.23
C LEU A 225 4.01 -11.97 -3.00
N GLU A 226 5.18 -11.50 -2.59
CA GLU A 226 5.92 -11.95 -1.40
C GLU A 226 6.50 -10.74 -0.66
N GLY A 227 6.80 -10.91 0.64
CA GLY A 227 7.49 -9.90 1.44
C GLY A 227 6.59 -9.09 2.36
N PRO A 228 7.11 -7.99 2.92
CA PRO A 228 6.53 -7.30 4.09
C PRO A 228 5.20 -6.59 3.85
N VAL A 229 4.77 -6.47 2.59
CA VAL A 229 3.48 -5.87 2.20
C VAL A 229 2.66 -6.81 1.30
N ALA A 230 2.98 -8.13 1.30
CA ALA A 230 2.13 -9.12 0.67
C ALA A 230 0.81 -9.25 1.43
N TRP A 231 -0.28 -9.51 0.69
CA TRP A 231 -1.59 -9.70 1.31
C TRP A 231 -1.65 -10.97 2.15
N TYR A 232 -2.34 -10.86 3.28
CA TYR A 232 -2.82 -11.97 4.10
C TYR A 232 -4.34 -11.88 4.20
N GLU A 233 -5.04 -12.90 3.75
CA GLU A 233 -6.51 -12.98 3.80
C GLU A 233 -6.94 -13.47 5.18
N ALA A 234 -7.88 -12.75 5.84
CA ALA A 234 -8.41 -13.12 7.14
C ALA A 234 -9.84 -12.61 7.33
N HIS A 235 -10.60 -13.28 8.20
CA HIS A 235 -11.88 -12.85 8.70
C HIS A 235 -11.79 -12.63 10.21
N VAL A 236 -12.19 -11.44 10.69
CA VAL A 236 -12.13 -11.05 12.09
C VAL A 236 -13.54 -10.70 12.57
N ARG A 237 -13.96 -11.31 13.69
CA ARG A 237 -15.30 -11.11 14.26
C ARG A 237 -15.26 -11.01 15.77
N SER A 238 -16.07 -10.09 16.33
CA SER A 238 -16.30 -9.96 17.78
C SER A 238 -17.78 -9.71 18.10
N ASP A 239 -18.15 -9.91 19.38
CA ASP A 239 -19.51 -9.57 19.86
C ASP A 239 -19.69 -8.06 20.03
N GLU A 240 -18.60 -7.28 20.02
CA GLU A 240 -18.65 -5.81 20.06
C GLU A 240 -18.93 -5.20 18.66
N GLY A 241 -19.21 -6.04 17.64
CA GLY A 241 -19.66 -5.62 16.32
C GLY A 241 -18.54 -5.44 15.28
N TRP A 242 -17.32 -5.86 15.56
CA TRP A 242 -16.33 -6.04 14.52
C TRP A 242 -16.65 -7.31 13.73
N ASN A 243 -16.84 -7.18 12.42
CA ASN A 243 -17.09 -8.33 11.56
C ASN A 243 -16.59 -7.96 10.14
N MET A 244 -15.34 -8.27 9.83
CA MET A 244 -14.68 -7.80 8.60
C MET A 244 -13.83 -8.91 8.00
N MET A 245 -13.98 -9.17 6.68
CA MET A 245 -13.17 -10.13 5.93
C MET A 245 -12.46 -9.44 4.77
N GLY A 246 -11.21 -9.81 4.51
CA GLY A 246 -10.44 -9.27 3.41
C GLY A 246 -8.93 -9.37 3.62
N GLY A 247 -8.20 -8.41 3.07
CA GLY A 247 -6.74 -8.36 3.08
C GLY A 247 -6.17 -7.49 4.19
N THR A 248 -5.18 -8.02 4.91
CA THR A 248 -4.35 -7.28 5.85
C THR A 248 -2.87 -7.43 5.53
N PHE A 249 -2.02 -6.62 6.18
CA PHE A 249 -0.56 -6.69 6.03
C PHE A 249 0.12 -7.26 7.27
N PRO A 250 1.29 -7.91 7.11
CA PRO A 250 2.06 -8.45 8.23
C PRO A 250 2.37 -7.40 9.28
N GLY A 251 1.92 -7.65 10.52
CA GLY A 251 2.11 -6.75 11.66
C GLY A 251 1.00 -5.72 11.87
N SER A 252 -0.15 -5.85 11.16
CA SER A 252 -1.32 -5.00 11.34
C SER A 252 -2.50 -5.74 11.95
N PRO A 253 -3.24 -5.13 12.89
CA PRO A 253 -4.47 -5.68 13.46
C PRO A 253 -5.72 -5.49 12.60
N PHE A 254 -5.69 -4.73 11.49
CA PHE A 254 -6.88 -4.33 10.75
C PHE A 254 -6.91 -4.85 9.32
N ILE A 255 -8.13 -5.08 8.81
CA ILE A 255 -8.37 -5.33 7.39
C ILE A 255 -8.29 -3.99 6.65
N PHE A 256 -7.41 -3.90 5.65
CA PHE A 256 -7.21 -2.68 4.85
C PHE A 256 -8.17 -2.58 3.67
N VAL A 257 -8.48 -3.70 3.06
CA VAL A 257 -9.43 -3.81 1.94
C VAL A 257 -10.28 -5.04 2.16
N GLY A 258 -11.57 -4.92 1.96
CA GLY A 258 -12.46 -6.04 2.24
C GLY A 258 -13.92 -5.62 2.37
N PHE A 259 -14.68 -6.44 3.06
CA PHE A 259 -16.11 -6.32 3.18
C PHE A 259 -16.62 -6.84 4.53
N ASN A 260 -17.82 -6.41 4.88
CA ASN A 260 -18.66 -7.03 5.89
C ASN A 260 -20.04 -7.33 5.31
N GLN A 261 -20.99 -7.72 6.14
CA GLN A 261 -22.34 -8.04 5.69
C GLN A 261 -23.03 -6.88 4.96
N ASN A 262 -22.68 -5.63 5.28
CA ASN A 262 -23.41 -4.44 4.88
C ASN A 262 -22.71 -3.65 3.76
N LEU A 263 -21.37 -3.64 3.75
CA LEU A 263 -20.57 -2.77 2.89
C LEU A 263 -19.18 -3.38 2.60
N GLY A 264 -18.51 -2.81 1.64
CA GLY A 264 -17.11 -3.13 1.34
C GLY A 264 -16.40 -1.98 0.64
N TRP A 265 -15.07 -2.04 0.63
CA TRP A 265 -14.25 -1.07 -0.10
C TRP A 265 -12.97 -1.65 -0.64
N GLY A 266 -12.58 -1.15 -1.80
CA GLY A 266 -11.27 -1.36 -2.40
C GLY A 266 -10.48 -0.06 -2.42
N LEU A 267 -9.17 -0.16 -2.21
CA LEU A 267 -8.26 0.99 -2.24
C LEU A 267 -7.34 0.93 -3.45
N THR A 268 -7.11 2.09 -4.06
CA THR A 268 -6.10 2.23 -5.11
C THR A 268 -5.14 3.37 -4.77
N VAL A 269 -3.86 3.19 -5.03
CA VAL A 269 -2.86 4.24 -4.80
C VAL A 269 -3.16 5.44 -5.67
N ASN A 270 -3.23 6.61 -5.06
CA ASN A 270 -3.18 7.90 -5.73
C ASN A 270 -1.85 8.61 -5.43
N LYS A 271 -1.55 9.68 -6.14
CA LYS A 271 -0.29 10.42 -5.99
C LYS A 271 -0.55 11.93 -5.88
N PRO A 272 -1.32 12.38 -4.87
CA PRO A 272 -1.45 13.82 -4.61
C PRO A 272 -0.12 14.39 -4.13
N ASP A 273 0.12 15.67 -4.37
CA ASP A 273 1.26 16.39 -3.82
C ASP A 273 0.97 16.78 -2.36
N LEU A 274 1.58 16.07 -1.42
CA LEU A 274 1.34 16.19 0.02
C LEU A 274 2.56 16.66 0.81
N THR A 275 3.64 17.07 0.12
CA THR A 275 4.91 17.43 0.76
C THR A 275 5.42 18.76 0.20
N ASP A 276 5.74 19.68 1.11
CA ASP A 276 6.29 21.01 0.78
C ASP A 276 7.70 21.18 1.35
N VAL A 277 8.53 21.87 0.59
CA VAL A 277 9.91 22.20 0.93
C VAL A 277 10.02 23.71 1.17
N TYR A 278 10.65 24.08 2.28
CA TYR A 278 10.90 25.46 2.66
C TYR A 278 12.40 25.73 2.61
N LYS A 279 12.83 26.76 1.89
CA LYS A 279 14.22 27.22 1.89
C LYS A 279 14.45 28.14 3.07
N LEU A 280 15.34 27.74 3.97
CA LEU A 280 15.64 28.49 5.20
C LEU A 280 16.82 29.44 4.98
N GLU A 281 16.72 30.63 5.55
CA GLU A 281 17.83 31.56 5.65
C GLU A 281 18.53 31.37 7.02
N ILE A 282 19.85 31.12 6.98
CA ILE A 282 20.63 30.77 8.16
C ILE A 282 21.39 31.98 8.68
N ASN A 283 21.39 32.16 10.01
CA ASN A 283 22.15 33.24 10.67
C ASN A 283 23.65 33.08 10.33
N PRO A 284 24.27 34.08 9.65
CA PRO A 284 25.67 34.04 9.27
C PRO A 284 26.63 33.94 10.45
N HIS A 285 26.20 34.40 11.65
CA HIS A 285 26.98 34.36 12.87
C HIS A 285 26.69 33.17 13.78
N ASN A 286 25.55 32.46 13.55
CA ASN A 286 25.17 31.28 14.32
C ASN A 286 24.43 30.26 13.46
N LYS A 287 25.12 29.25 12.97
CA LYS A 287 24.55 28.18 12.10
C LYS A 287 23.47 27.32 12.77
N ASN A 288 23.17 27.55 14.04
CA ASN A 288 22.09 26.88 14.75
C ASN A 288 20.79 27.72 14.81
N GLN A 289 20.74 28.84 14.07
CA GLN A 289 19.58 29.71 13.96
C GLN A 289 19.17 29.90 12.50
N TYR A 290 17.87 30.07 12.29
CA TYR A 290 17.27 30.43 10.99
C TYR A 290 16.37 31.68 11.16
N LEU A 291 16.20 32.43 10.08
CA LEU A 291 15.34 33.60 10.05
C LEU A 291 13.87 33.20 9.94
N LEU A 292 13.00 33.75 10.80
CA LEU A 292 11.55 33.60 10.75
C LEU A 292 10.90 34.91 11.18
N ASP A 293 10.07 35.50 10.31
CA ASP A 293 9.36 36.75 10.55
C ASP A 293 10.28 37.87 11.10
N GLN A 294 11.47 38.01 10.51
CA GLN A 294 12.53 38.98 10.85
C GLN A 294 13.28 38.67 12.15
N GLU A 295 13.05 37.56 12.82
CA GLU A 295 13.75 37.15 14.04
C GLU A 295 14.61 35.91 13.80
N TRP A 296 15.77 35.82 14.50
CA TRP A 296 16.62 34.63 14.51
C TRP A 296 16.10 33.62 15.52
N VAL A 297 15.62 32.46 15.04
CA VAL A 297 15.04 31.39 15.86
C VAL A 297 16.01 30.22 15.93
N ASP A 298 16.21 29.64 17.11
CA ASP A 298 17.05 28.49 17.30
C ASP A 298 16.42 27.21 16.68
N PHE A 299 17.25 26.37 16.05
CA PHE A 299 16.87 25.01 15.72
C PHE A 299 16.74 24.16 16.98
N GLU A 300 15.75 23.27 17.01
CA GLU A 300 15.78 22.11 17.89
C GLU A 300 16.83 21.11 17.38
N ILE A 301 17.82 20.76 18.22
CA ILE A 301 18.95 19.93 17.80
C ILE A 301 19.01 18.68 18.68
N ASN A 302 18.81 17.52 18.05
CA ASN A 302 18.89 16.23 18.71
C ASN A 302 20.02 15.37 18.14
N THR A 303 20.50 14.39 18.90
CA THR A 303 21.50 13.44 18.45
C THR A 303 20.88 12.03 18.37
N ILE A 304 20.78 11.51 17.16
CA ILE A 304 20.28 10.16 16.90
C ILE A 304 21.43 9.15 16.84
N LYS A 305 21.11 7.90 17.18
CA LYS A 305 22.03 6.75 17.13
C LYS A 305 21.57 5.79 16.04
N LEU A 306 22.47 5.44 15.13
CA LEU A 306 22.21 4.59 13.97
C LEU A 306 23.09 3.34 14.05
N PRO A 307 22.60 2.23 14.62
CA PRO A 307 23.36 1.00 14.72
C PRO A 307 23.41 0.29 13.35
N VAL A 308 24.59 -0.19 12.97
CA VAL A 308 24.81 -0.88 11.70
C VAL A 308 25.63 -2.14 11.88
N LYS A 309 25.24 -3.20 11.18
CA LYS A 309 26.03 -4.42 11.06
C LYS A 309 27.07 -4.22 9.97
N LEU A 310 28.36 -4.37 10.30
CA LEU A 310 29.46 -4.22 9.36
C LEU A 310 29.80 -5.55 8.69
N LEU A 311 30.31 -6.51 9.47
CA LEU A 311 30.71 -7.83 8.97
C LEU A 311 30.54 -8.88 10.09
N GLY A 312 29.87 -9.98 9.80
CA GLY A 312 29.62 -11.03 10.80
C GLY A 312 28.90 -10.49 12.06
N PRO A 313 29.45 -10.68 13.26
CA PRO A 313 28.88 -10.18 14.51
C PRO A 313 29.24 -8.70 14.81
N ILE A 314 30.12 -8.10 14.03
CA ILE A 314 30.63 -6.74 14.29
C ILE A 314 29.55 -5.72 13.99
N LYS A 315 29.20 -4.90 15.00
CA LYS A 315 28.23 -3.81 14.93
C LYS A 315 28.94 -2.49 15.24
N TRP A 316 28.50 -1.43 14.60
CA TRP A 316 28.96 -0.06 14.86
C TRP A 316 27.75 0.84 15.05
N THR A 317 27.89 1.91 15.83
CA THR A 317 26.80 2.88 16.01
C THR A 317 27.29 4.27 15.61
N PHE A 318 26.73 4.79 14.52
CA PHE A 318 26.93 6.17 14.11
C PHE A 318 26.08 7.09 14.97
N LYS A 319 26.63 8.26 15.32
CA LYS A 319 25.89 9.36 15.94
C LYS A 319 25.75 10.47 14.91
N LYS A 320 24.55 10.97 14.71
CA LYS A 320 24.29 12.10 13.80
C LYS A 320 23.41 13.14 14.49
N LYS A 321 23.80 14.40 14.41
CA LYS A 321 22.93 15.51 14.81
C LYS A 321 21.85 15.69 13.75
N ILE A 322 20.62 15.89 14.19
CA ILE A 322 19.47 16.29 13.38
C ILE A 322 19.02 17.66 13.85
N LYS A 323 18.50 18.44 12.92
CA LYS A 323 17.90 19.75 13.19
C LYS A 323 16.43 19.71 12.84
N LYS A 324 15.61 20.44 13.60
CA LYS A 324 14.18 20.63 13.34
C LYS A 324 13.86 22.11 13.47
N SER A 325 13.07 22.63 12.56
CA SER A 325 12.53 23.99 12.58
C SER A 325 11.02 23.95 12.81
N LEU A 326 10.39 25.09 12.92
CA LEU A 326 8.92 25.19 12.99
C LEU A 326 8.23 24.59 11.75
N HIS A 327 8.92 24.57 10.60
CA HIS A 327 8.41 23.99 9.35
C HIS A 327 8.41 22.44 9.40
N GLY A 328 9.43 21.84 10.03
CA GLY A 328 9.65 20.40 10.11
C GLY A 328 11.14 20.01 10.17
N PRO A 329 11.48 18.74 9.87
CA PRO A 329 12.86 18.26 9.83
C PRO A 329 13.68 19.02 8.78
N VAL A 330 14.96 19.27 9.11
CA VAL A 330 15.88 20.08 8.33
C VAL A 330 16.91 19.22 7.62
N ILE A 331 17.16 19.54 6.36
CA ILE A 331 18.15 18.90 5.50
C ILE A 331 19.09 19.99 4.96
N GLU A 332 20.39 19.75 5.13
CA GLU A 332 21.44 20.62 4.62
C GLU A 332 22.14 19.93 3.43
N ASN A 333 22.33 20.65 2.35
CA ASN A 333 23.11 20.25 1.17
C ASN A 333 23.91 21.42 0.60
N ASP A 334 24.66 21.19 -0.49
CA ASP A 334 25.51 22.21 -1.12
C ASP A 334 24.71 23.39 -1.71
N ASN A 335 23.39 23.25 -1.91
CA ASN A 335 22.52 24.27 -2.48
C ASN A 335 21.78 25.09 -1.42
N GLY A 336 21.88 24.71 -0.14
CA GLY A 336 21.27 25.44 0.95
C GLY A 336 20.76 24.59 2.10
N VAL A 337 19.94 25.21 2.93
CA VAL A 337 19.28 24.57 4.08
C VAL A 337 17.78 24.56 3.83
N TYR A 338 17.16 23.42 3.96
CA TYR A 338 15.76 23.20 3.64
C TYR A 338 15.06 22.54 4.82
N ALA A 339 13.80 22.90 5.03
CA ALA A 339 12.91 22.16 5.92
C ALA A 339 11.81 21.49 5.10
N VAL A 340 11.35 20.32 5.55
CA VAL A 340 10.32 19.54 4.85
C VAL A 340 9.09 19.42 5.74
N ARG A 341 7.91 19.72 5.18
CA ARG A 341 6.61 19.55 5.82
C ARG A 341 5.73 18.64 4.96
N PHE A 342 5.05 17.71 5.58
CA PHE A 342 4.25 16.70 4.85
C PHE A 342 2.95 16.39 5.59
N ALA A 343 1.94 15.94 4.85
CA ALA A 343 0.68 15.51 5.42
C ALA A 343 0.87 14.29 6.32
N GLY A 344 0.17 14.27 7.46
CA GLY A 344 0.31 13.25 8.49
C GLY A 344 1.51 13.42 9.42
N MET A 345 2.30 14.51 9.26
CA MET A 345 3.34 14.86 10.24
C MET A 345 2.72 15.12 11.60
N ASN A 346 3.25 14.48 12.64
CA ASN A 346 2.77 14.57 14.03
C ASN A 346 1.37 13.97 14.29
N ASP A 347 0.84 13.12 13.40
CA ASP A 347 -0.42 12.42 13.59
C ASP A 347 -0.20 10.90 13.74
N ILE A 348 -0.74 10.30 14.79
CA ILE A 348 -0.70 8.86 15.05
C ILE A 348 -2.07 8.19 14.92
N ARG A 349 -3.13 8.93 14.51
CA ARG A 349 -4.51 8.46 14.46
C ARG A 349 -4.83 7.58 13.25
N GLN A 350 -3.86 7.18 12.43
CA GLN A 350 -4.09 6.22 11.34
C GLN A 350 -4.71 4.92 11.87
N VAL A 351 -4.18 4.44 13.00
CA VAL A 351 -4.69 3.23 13.67
C VAL A 351 -6.13 3.40 14.14
N GLU A 352 -6.51 4.58 14.65
CA GLU A 352 -7.89 4.94 14.98
C GLU A 352 -8.80 4.92 13.74
N GLN A 353 -8.35 5.54 12.65
CA GLN A 353 -9.12 5.61 11.41
C GLN A 353 -9.36 4.21 10.81
N TRP A 354 -8.35 3.34 10.78
CA TRP A 354 -8.50 1.97 10.32
C TRP A 354 -9.46 1.16 11.20
N TYR A 355 -9.39 1.33 12.51
CA TYR A 355 -10.34 0.69 13.43
C TYR A 355 -11.78 1.13 13.13
N ARG A 356 -12.05 2.45 13.02
CA ARG A 356 -13.39 2.96 12.74
C ARG A 356 -13.91 2.50 11.36
N LEU A 357 -13.05 2.40 10.36
CA LEU A 357 -13.41 1.82 9.06
C LEU A 357 -13.84 0.35 9.21
N ASN A 358 -13.10 -0.46 9.96
CA ASN A 358 -13.41 -1.87 10.18
C ASN A 358 -14.70 -2.08 10.98
N LYS A 359 -15.13 -1.08 11.75
CA LYS A 359 -16.38 -1.10 12.55
C LYS A 359 -17.59 -0.51 11.81
N SER A 360 -17.40 0.09 10.64
CA SER A 360 -18.45 0.77 9.88
C SER A 360 -19.55 -0.21 9.46
N GLN A 361 -20.81 0.17 9.67
CA GLN A 361 -22.00 -0.63 9.36
C GLN A 361 -22.81 -0.07 8.18
N ASN A 362 -22.54 1.16 7.78
CA ASN A 362 -23.22 1.86 6.70
C ASN A 362 -22.29 2.94 6.09
N LYS A 363 -22.77 3.60 5.02
CA LYS A 363 -22.04 4.65 4.33
C LYS A 363 -21.67 5.83 5.24
N ASP A 364 -22.54 6.22 6.15
CA ASP A 364 -22.32 7.40 7.00
C ASP A 364 -21.27 7.12 8.07
N ASP A 365 -21.24 5.92 8.65
CA ASP A 365 -20.17 5.48 9.54
C ASP A 365 -18.84 5.47 8.79
N TRP A 366 -18.83 4.91 7.57
CA TRP A 366 -17.61 4.85 6.74
C TRP A 366 -17.09 6.25 6.38
N MET A 367 -17.98 7.16 5.98
CA MET A 367 -17.63 8.56 5.71
C MET A 367 -17.14 9.30 6.95
N SER A 368 -17.73 9.02 8.12
CA SER A 368 -17.28 9.57 9.42
C SER A 368 -15.87 9.10 9.76
N ALA A 369 -15.58 7.81 9.53
CA ALA A 369 -14.22 7.27 9.68
C ALA A 369 -13.23 7.90 8.70
N MET A 370 -13.62 8.11 7.44
CA MET A 370 -12.79 8.82 6.47
C MET A 370 -12.52 10.28 6.84
N ASN A 371 -13.44 10.92 7.57
CA ASN A 371 -13.29 12.30 8.03
C ASN A 371 -12.29 12.45 9.19
N ILE A 372 -11.73 11.40 9.77
CA ILE A 372 -10.60 11.45 10.72
C ILE A 372 -9.35 12.04 10.04
N ARG A 373 -9.20 11.85 8.74
CA ARG A 373 -8.16 12.44 7.88
C ARG A 373 -6.72 12.04 8.22
N ALA A 374 -6.52 10.96 8.98
CA ALA A 374 -5.21 10.48 9.37
C ALA A 374 -4.56 9.59 8.30
N ILE A 375 -5.34 8.87 7.47
CA ILE A 375 -4.86 8.16 6.28
C ILE A 375 -4.64 9.20 5.18
N VAL A 376 -3.37 9.47 4.86
CA VAL A 376 -2.99 10.66 4.06
C VAL A 376 -3.37 10.57 2.58
N SER A 377 -3.48 9.37 2.02
CA SER A 377 -3.83 9.20 0.60
C SER A 377 -4.47 7.83 0.36
N PHE A 378 -5.08 7.66 -0.77
CA PHE A 378 -5.66 6.53 -1.48
C PHE A 378 -6.97 6.94 -2.13
N ASN A 379 -7.21 6.49 -3.36
CA ASN A 379 -8.57 6.45 -3.88
C ASN A 379 -9.31 5.30 -3.20
N ALA A 380 -10.53 5.54 -2.77
CA ALA A 380 -11.43 4.51 -2.27
C ALA A 380 -12.61 4.32 -3.23
N VAL A 381 -12.92 3.06 -3.53
CA VAL A 381 -14.15 2.66 -4.20
C VAL A 381 -14.94 1.83 -3.20
N TYR A 382 -16.14 2.26 -2.90
CA TYR A 382 -17.04 1.71 -1.90
C TYR A 382 -18.33 1.22 -2.56
N ALA A 383 -18.91 0.17 -1.98
CA ALA A 383 -20.26 -0.28 -2.30
C ALA A 383 -20.94 -0.86 -1.05
N ASP A 384 -22.29 -0.85 -1.03
CA ASP A 384 -23.06 -1.39 0.08
C ASP A 384 -24.37 -2.07 -0.35
N LYS A 385 -24.98 -2.78 0.60
CA LYS A 385 -26.28 -3.45 0.44
C LYS A 385 -27.45 -2.47 0.23
N GLU A 386 -27.28 -1.21 0.64
CA GLU A 386 -28.27 -0.13 0.45
C GLU A 386 -28.18 0.47 -0.95
N LYS A 387 -27.48 -0.21 -1.87
CA LYS A 387 -27.35 0.11 -3.29
C LYS A 387 -26.51 1.34 -3.58
N ASN A 388 -25.71 1.82 -2.61
CA ASN A 388 -24.78 2.91 -2.85
C ASN A 388 -23.47 2.40 -3.46
N ILE A 389 -22.95 3.19 -4.41
CA ILE A 389 -21.56 3.11 -4.87
C ILE A 389 -20.91 4.47 -4.72
N LEU A 390 -19.63 4.51 -4.33
CA LEU A 390 -18.93 5.75 -4.08
C LEU A 390 -17.47 5.66 -4.55
N PHE A 391 -16.95 6.76 -5.12
CA PHE A 391 -15.54 7.00 -5.34
C PHE A 391 -15.11 8.22 -4.54
N LEU A 392 -14.07 8.08 -3.74
CA LEU A 392 -13.44 9.17 -3.01
C LEU A 392 -11.95 9.23 -3.34
N HIS A 393 -11.50 10.38 -3.86
CA HIS A 393 -10.07 10.68 -3.91
C HIS A 393 -9.62 11.18 -2.54
N ASN A 394 -9.37 10.24 -1.60
CA ASN A 394 -8.87 10.63 -0.29
C ASN A 394 -7.44 11.15 -0.41
N SER A 395 -7.23 12.38 0.03
CA SER A 395 -5.92 13.00 0.15
C SER A 395 -5.92 13.98 1.32
N ALA A 396 -4.96 13.87 2.23
CA ALA A 396 -4.74 14.87 3.27
C ALA A 396 -4.05 16.10 2.69
N SER A 397 -4.61 16.63 1.57
CA SER A 397 -4.05 17.80 0.88
C SER A 397 -3.89 18.97 1.83
N PRO A 398 -2.70 19.56 1.95
CA PRO A 398 -2.47 20.72 2.81
C PRO A 398 -3.35 21.89 2.42
N LYS A 399 -3.84 22.64 3.41
CA LYS A 399 -4.56 23.89 3.18
C LYS A 399 -3.54 24.99 2.86
N ARG A 400 -3.09 24.99 1.61
CA ARG A 400 -2.06 25.88 1.09
C ARG A 400 -2.64 27.25 0.72
N MET A 401 -1.79 28.28 0.81
CA MET A 401 -2.12 29.62 0.31
C MET A 401 -2.19 29.59 -1.22
N GLU A 402 -3.27 30.13 -1.79
CA GLU A 402 -3.44 30.30 -3.23
C GLU A 402 -2.38 31.25 -3.82
N LEU A 403 -2.17 31.17 -5.12
CA LEU A 403 -1.20 31.96 -5.89
C LEU A 403 0.28 31.69 -5.60
N ILE A 404 0.59 30.77 -4.70
CA ILE A 404 1.95 30.25 -4.48
C ILE A 404 2.14 28.98 -5.30
N ASN A 405 3.27 28.85 -5.98
CA ASN A 405 3.63 27.61 -6.66
C ASN A 405 4.35 26.67 -5.68
N TRP A 406 3.58 25.79 -5.05
CA TRP A 406 4.04 24.81 -4.08
C TRP A 406 4.87 23.67 -4.66
N SER A 407 4.97 23.62 -5.99
CA SER A 407 5.84 22.65 -6.65
C SER A 407 7.33 22.96 -6.47
N TYR A 408 7.71 24.16 -6.01
CA TYR A 408 9.08 24.59 -5.76
C TYR A 408 9.29 24.86 -4.27
N PRO A 409 10.55 24.87 -3.79
CA PRO A 409 10.84 25.31 -2.43
C PRO A 409 10.30 26.74 -2.20
N VAL A 410 9.49 26.90 -1.15
CA VAL A 410 8.90 28.17 -0.77
C VAL A 410 9.78 28.92 0.23
N ASP A 411 9.50 30.21 0.42
CA ASP A 411 10.23 31.09 1.33
C ASP A 411 10.01 30.67 2.80
N GLY A 412 11.04 30.10 3.41
CA GLY A 412 11.03 29.63 4.79
C GLY A 412 11.24 30.74 5.84
N THR A 413 11.35 32.01 5.42
CA THR A 413 11.44 33.15 6.36
C THR A 413 10.07 33.64 6.83
N LYS A 414 8.98 33.09 6.29
CA LYS A 414 7.60 33.56 6.54
C LYS A 414 6.78 32.47 7.23
N SER A 415 6.41 32.68 8.48
CA SER A 415 5.54 31.75 9.23
C SER A 415 4.15 31.61 8.61
N SER A 416 3.66 32.64 7.90
CA SER A 416 2.37 32.65 7.21
C SER A 416 2.28 31.60 6.08
N LEU A 417 3.41 31.11 5.56
CA LEU A 417 3.46 30.05 4.56
C LEU A 417 3.45 28.63 5.18
N ILE A 418 3.58 28.52 6.50
CA ILE A 418 3.52 27.23 7.19
C ILE A 418 2.06 26.83 7.36
N TRP A 419 1.57 25.95 6.47
CA TRP A 419 0.22 25.44 6.61
C TRP A 419 0.10 24.55 7.88
N LYS A 420 -1.06 24.60 8.53
CA LYS A 420 -1.34 23.90 9.80
C LYS A 420 -2.36 22.78 9.62
N ASP A 421 -3.28 22.94 8.68
CA ASP A 421 -4.44 22.09 8.47
C ASP A 421 -4.41 21.44 7.10
N VAL A 422 -5.21 20.41 6.93
CA VAL A 422 -5.56 19.82 5.64
C VAL A 422 -6.95 20.30 5.20
N VAL A 423 -7.23 20.24 3.91
CA VAL A 423 -8.56 20.61 3.40
C VAL A 423 -9.64 19.66 3.94
N PRO A 424 -10.88 20.13 4.14
CA PRO A 424 -12.00 19.29 4.55
C PRO A 424 -12.29 18.16 3.55
N LEU A 425 -12.91 17.08 4.02
CA LEU A 425 -13.23 15.91 3.19
C LEU A 425 -14.17 16.25 2.03
N ASP A 426 -15.14 17.12 2.25
CA ASP A 426 -16.13 17.60 1.27
C ASP A 426 -15.54 18.47 0.15
N SER A 427 -14.32 18.97 0.34
CA SER A 427 -13.57 19.72 -0.68
C SER A 427 -12.76 18.81 -1.61
N LEU A 428 -12.78 17.50 -1.39
CA LEU A 428 -12.07 16.52 -2.21
C LEU A 428 -12.96 15.96 -3.32
N PRO A 429 -12.36 15.45 -4.42
CA PRO A 429 -13.13 14.76 -5.44
C PRO A 429 -13.89 13.55 -4.88
N LEU A 430 -15.22 13.65 -4.88
CA LEU A 430 -16.15 12.65 -4.38
C LEU A 430 -17.29 12.46 -5.38
N ILE A 431 -17.55 11.22 -5.77
CA ILE A 431 -18.70 10.83 -6.60
C ILE A 431 -19.53 9.82 -5.82
N ILE A 432 -20.82 10.07 -5.67
CA ILE A 432 -21.78 9.16 -5.05
C ILE A 432 -22.89 8.87 -6.04
N ASN A 433 -23.18 7.59 -6.27
CA ASN A 433 -24.28 7.10 -7.09
C ASN A 433 -24.38 7.79 -8.47
N PRO A 434 -23.34 7.75 -9.31
CA PRO A 434 -23.36 8.40 -10.62
C PRO A 434 -24.46 7.80 -11.50
N ALA A 435 -25.05 8.62 -12.38
CA ALA A 435 -26.12 8.19 -13.30
C ALA A 435 -25.70 7.03 -14.20
N SER A 436 -24.41 6.92 -14.53
CA SER A 436 -23.81 5.80 -15.28
C SER A 436 -23.96 4.45 -14.59
N GLY A 437 -24.11 4.44 -13.26
CA GLY A 437 -24.26 3.23 -12.43
C GLY A 437 -22.99 2.42 -12.21
N TRP A 438 -21.81 2.96 -12.53
CA TRP A 438 -20.54 2.28 -12.29
C TRP A 438 -19.41 3.25 -11.97
N LEU A 439 -18.42 2.75 -11.25
CA LEU A 439 -17.21 3.46 -10.87
C LEU A 439 -16.00 2.53 -11.03
N VAL A 440 -14.89 3.06 -11.55
CA VAL A 440 -13.65 2.32 -11.69
C VAL A 440 -12.47 3.17 -11.25
N SER A 441 -11.61 2.61 -10.41
CA SER A 441 -10.31 3.18 -10.07
C SER A 441 -9.20 2.20 -10.37
N THR A 442 -8.28 2.61 -11.23
CA THR A 442 -7.07 1.87 -11.61
C THR A 442 -5.83 2.74 -11.50
N ASN A 443 -5.80 3.62 -10.48
CA ASN A 443 -4.77 4.62 -10.20
C ASN A 443 -4.72 5.82 -11.17
N GLN A 444 -5.79 6.07 -11.93
CA GLN A 444 -5.93 7.27 -12.74
C GLN A 444 -6.36 8.48 -11.90
N ASP A 445 -6.41 9.64 -12.55
CA ASP A 445 -6.95 10.85 -11.95
C ASP A 445 -8.44 10.71 -11.56
N PRO A 446 -8.94 11.53 -10.63
CA PRO A 446 -10.32 11.43 -10.13
C PRO A 446 -11.39 11.95 -11.12
N PHE A 447 -10.98 12.47 -12.27
CA PHE A 447 -11.88 13.10 -13.27
C PHE A 447 -12.27 12.14 -14.40
N ARG A 448 -11.85 10.88 -14.34
CA ARG A 448 -12.09 9.84 -15.35
C ARG A 448 -12.28 8.47 -14.71
N VAL A 449 -13.25 8.37 -13.81
CA VAL A 449 -13.54 7.17 -13.02
C VAL A 449 -14.88 6.53 -13.35
N THR A 450 -15.61 7.13 -14.29
CA THR A 450 -16.92 6.66 -14.77
C THR A 450 -17.18 7.17 -16.18
N GLU A 451 -18.42 7.12 -16.66
CA GLU A 451 -18.84 7.70 -17.94
C GLU A 451 -18.61 9.22 -17.97
N GLN A 452 -18.27 9.75 -19.15
CA GLN A 452 -17.87 11.15 -19.32
C GLN A 452 -18.82 12.16 -18.66
N ASN A 453 -20.13 12.01 -18.83
CA ASN A 453 -21.13 12.95 -18.31
C ASN A 453 -21.37 12.83 -16.80
N SER A 454 -20.86 11.79 -16.17
CA SER A 454 -20.97 11.53 -14.73
C SER A 454 -19.67 11.84 -13.97
N ASN A 455 -18.60 12.22 -14.67
CA ASN A 455 -17.33 12.58 -14.06
C ASN A 455 -17.34 14.01 -13.50
N LEU A 456 -16.46 14.24 -12.53
CA LEU A 456 -16.17 15.56 -11.97
C LEU A 456 -15.40 16.42 -13.00
N LEU A 457 -15.49 17.73 -12.87
CA LEU A 457 -14.73 18.66 -13.70
C LEU A 457 -13.49 19.12 -12.98
N ARG A 458 -12.32 19.05 -13.62
CA ARG A 458 -11.05 19.47 -13.03
C ARG A 458 -11.05 20.93 -12.58
N ASN A 459 -11.77 21.80 -13.30
CA ASN A 459 -11.81 23.23 -13.03
C ASN A 459 -12.58 23.62 -11.75
N ASP A 460 -13.34 22.67 -11.17
CA ASP A 460 -14.06 22.91 -9.91
C ASP A 460 -13.14 22.76 -8.69
N TYR A 461 -11.89 22.34 -8.89
CA TYR A 461 -10.93 22.04 -7.84
C TYR A 461 -9.68 22.94 -7.93
N SER A 462 -9.25 23.51 -6.80
CA SER A 462 -8.02 24.30 -6.75
C SER A 462 -6.78 23.49 -7.14
N ASN A 463 -5.80 24.16 -7.74
CA ASN A 463 -4.50 23.60 -8.03
C ASN A 463 -3.68 23.32 -6.75
N THR A 464 -3.95 24.02 -5.65
CA THR A 464 -3.29 23.83 -4.36
C THR A 464 -3.60 22.46 -3.72
N LEU A 465 -4.66 21.77 -4.17
CA LEU A 465 -4.93 20.39 -3.76
C LEU A 465 -3.88 19.38 -4.22
N GLY A 466 -3.04 19.74 -5.19
CA GLY A 466 -2.00 18.84 -5.70
C GLY A 466 -2.53 17.59 -6.38
N LEU A 467 -3.72 17.64 -7.01
CA LEU A 467 -4.34 16.49 -7.65
C LEU A 467 -3.58 16.07 -8.91
N GLN A 468 -3.31 14.79 -9.04
CA GLN A 468 -2.69 14.20 -10.24
C GLN A 468 -3.65 14.20 -11.44
N THR A 469 -3.09 14.19 -12.65
CA THR A 469 -3.85 14.15 -13.93
C THR A 469 -3.44 12.98 -14.82
N ARG A 470 -3.03 11.88 -14.21
CA ARG A 470 -2.48 10.70 -14.89
C ARG A 470 -3.58 9.77 -15.40
N MET A 471 -3.33 9.10 -16.54
CA MET A 471 -4.12 7.97 -17.05
C MET A 471 -3.25 6.74 -17.21
N THR A 472 -3.75 5.60 -16.71
CA THR A 472 -3.12 4.28 -16.90
C THR A 472 -3.69 3.57 -18.12
N ASN A 473 -2.99 2.57 -18.66
CA ASN A 473 -3.56 1.70 -19.68
C ASN A 473 -4.82 1.01 -19.17
N ARG A 474 -4.81 0.53 -17.91
CA ARG A 474 -5.95 -0.10 -17.24
C ARG A 474 -7.18 0.80 -17.21
N ALA A 475 -7.00 2.10 -16.97
CA ALA A 475 -8.09 3.07 -16.99
C ALA A 475 -8.71 3.17 -18.37
N TYR A 476 -7.91 3.34 -19.42
CA TYR A 476 -8.43 3.37 -20.79
C TYR A 476 -9.19 2.09 -21.14
N ARG A 477 -8.65 0.91 -20.77
CA ARG A 477 -9.31 -0.38 -21.04
C ARG A 477 -10.61 -0.52 -20.27
N ALA A 478 -10.64 -0.20 -18.98
CA ALA A 478 -11.86 -0.29 -18.18
C ALA A 478 -12.96 0.63 -18.73
N LEU A 479 -12.64 1.89 -19.06
CA LEU A 479 -13.60 2.83 -19.67
C LEU A 479 -14.12 2.28 -20.99
N GLU A 480 -13.25 1.82 -21.90
CA GLU A 480 -13.63 1.22 -23.19
C GLU A 480 -14.58 0.02 -23.02
N LEU A 481 -14.33 -0.83 -22.02
CA LEU A 481 -15.14 -2.02 -21.79
C LEU A 481 -16.50 -1.67 -21.19
N PHE A 482 -16.58 -0.75 -20.22
CA PHE A 482 -17.84 -0.31 -19.61
C PHE A 482 -18.72 0.51 -20.55
N GLU A 483 -18.12 1.38 -21.39
CA GLU A 483 -18.85 2.19 -22.38
C GLU A 483 -19.59 1.32 -23.41
N ASN A 484 -19.08 0.12 -23.71
CA ASN A 484 -19.70 -0.81 -24.66
C ASN A 484 -20.79 -1.71 -24.04
N LEU A 485 -21.07 -1.60 -22.73
CA LEU A 485 -22.06 -2.44 -22.06
C LEU A 485 -23.33 -1.63 -21.72
N ASN A 486 -24.49 -2.10 -22.17
CA ASN A 486 -25.77 -1.56 -21.72
C ASN A 486 -26.07 -2.01 -20.28
N LYS A 487 -25.90 -3.28 -20.00
CA LYS A 487 -26.01 -3.90 -18.67
C LYS A 487 -24.76 -4.69 -18.36
N VAL A 488 -24.42 -4.78 -17.09
CA VAL A 488 -23.25 -5.50 -16.57
C VAL A 488 -23.74 -6.80 -15.93
N THR A 489 -23.46 -7.92 -16.58
CA THR A 489 -23.66 -9.25 -16.02
C THR A 489 -22.46 -9.62 -15.13
N LEU A 490 -22.61 -10.64 -14.29
CA LEU A 490 -21.50 -11.19 -13.51
C LEU A 490 -20.34 -11.62 -14.42
N GLU A 491 -20.65 -12.31 -15.53
CA GLU A 491 -19.65 -12.78 -16.51
C GLU A 491 -18.91 -11.62 -17.18
N SER A 492 -19.64 -10.56 -17.60
CA SER A 492 -19.01 -9.39 -18.22
C SER A 492 -18.10 -8.66 -17.23
N LEU A 493 -18.47 -8.59 -15.95
CA LEU A 493 -17.67 -7.97 -14.91
C LEU A 493 -16.39 -8.77 -14.62
N PHE A 494 -16.46 -10.11 -14.62
CA PHE A 494 -15.28 -10.97 -14.56
C PHE A 494 -14.37 -10.75 -15.78
N SER A 495 -14.95 -10.68 -16.98
CA SER A 495 -14.20 -10.41 -18.22
C SER A 495 -13.48 -9.07 -18.18
N ILE A 496 -14.09 -8.04 -17.57
CA ILE A 496 -13.44 -6.74 -17.36
C ILE A 496 -12.27 -6.88 -16.39
N LYS A 497 -12.47 -7.54 -15.22
CA LYS A 497 -11.41 -7.70 -14.21
C LYS A 497 -10.19 -8.42 -14.77
N PHE A 498 -10.39 -9.43 -15.57
CA PHE A 498 -9.32 -10.26 -16.11
C PHE A 498 -8.90 -9.90 -17.54
N ASP A 499 -9.32 -8.70 -18.05
CA ASP A 499 -8.84 -8.22 -19.35
C ASP A 499 -7.33 -8.01 -19.34
N ASN A 500 -6.66 -8.65 -20.29
CA ASN A 500 -5.21 -8.70 -20.41
C ASN A 500 -4.68 -7.90 -21.61
N LYS A 501 -5.43 -6.90 -22.09
CA LYS A 501 -5.10 -6.13 -23.30
C LYS A 501 -4.62 -4.71 -23.00
N TYR A 502 -3.87 -4.18 -23.96
CA TYR A 502 -3.52 -2.76 -24.00
C TYR A 502 -4.48 -1.97 -24.89
N SER A 503 -4.85 -0.78 -24.44
CA SER A 503 -5.64 0.17 -25.24
C SER A 503 -4.75 0.91 -26.26
N LYS A 504 -5.29 1.11 -27.46
CA LYS A 504 -4.66 1.99 -28.47
C LYS A 504 -4.62 3.46 -28.05
N LYS A 505 -5.41 3.87 -27.06
CA LYS A 505 -5.37 5.23 -26.47
C LYS A 505 -4.22 5.40 -25.50
N SER A 506 -3.64 4.28 -25.01
CA SER A 506 -2.60 4.30 -23.96
C SER A 506 -1.30 4.91 -24.49
N ARG A 507 -0.55 5.44 -23.57
CA ARG A 507 0.79 5.97 -23.76
C ARG A 507 1.78 4.88 -24.20
N SER A 508 1.65 3.68 -23.61
CA SER A 508 2.47 2.52 -23.95
C SER A 508 2.28 2.08 -25.41
N TYR A 509 1.04 2.12 -25.91
CA TYR A 509 0.79 1.84 -27.34
C TYR A 509 1.42 2.91 -28.25
N LYS A 510 1.29 4.20 -27.92
CA LYS A 510 1.91 5.29 -28.69
C LYS A 510 3.43 5.16 -28.75
N TYR A 511 4.04 4.67 -27.66
CA TYR A 511 5.46 4.40 -27.63
C TYR A 511 5.87 3.28 -28.60
N ILE A 512 5.13 2.17 -28.63
CA ILE A 512 5.34 1.10 -29.63
C ILE A 512 5.05 1.62 -31.04
N GLN A 513 3.97 2.38 -31.24
CA GLN A 513 3.58 2.93 -32.53
C GLN A 513 4.67 3.82 -33.15
N SER A 514 5.46 4.51 -32.36
CA SER A 514 6.60 5.33 -32.83
C SER A 514 7.66 4.52 -33.58
N LEU A 515 7.65 3.20 -33.48
CA LEU A 515 8.54 2.31 -34.22
C LEU A 515 8.05 1.97 -35.63
N PHE A 516 6.76 2.18 -35.92
CA PHE A 516 6.12 1.61 -37.10
C PHE A 516 6.57 2.20 -38.43
N ASP A 517 7.03 3.46 -38.43
CA ASP A 517 7.47 4.18 -39.63
C ASP A 517 9.01 4.13 -39.82
N ILE A 518 9.73 3.49 -38.88
CA ILE A 518 11.18 3.37 -38.94
C ILE A 518 11.54 2.29 -39.96
N LYS A 519 12.42 2.63 -40.91
CA LYS A 519 12.98 1.67 -41.86
C LYS A 519 14.20 0.98 -41.26
N PHE A 520 14.15 -0.33 -41.16
CA PHE A 520 15.29 -1.17 -40.72
C PHE A 520 15.91 -1.88 -41.91
N ASN A 521 17.23 -1.73 -42.08
CA ASN A 521 17.99 -2.47 -43.12
C ASN A 521 18.31 -3.91 -42.67
N ASN A 522 18.01 -4.28 -41.45
CA ASN A 522 18.21 -5.62 -40.90
C ASN A 522 16.92 -6.41 -40.98
N GLU A 523 16.92 -7.56 -41.65
CA GLU A 523 15.75 -8.39 -41.88
C GLU A 523 15.08 -8.83 -40.57
N THR A 524 15.85 -9.26 -39.57
CA THR A 524 15.34 -9.67 -38.27
C THR A 524 14.58 -8.52 -37.58
N LEU A 525 15.13 -7.30 -37.63
CA LEU A 525 14.43 -6.13 -37.06
C LEU A 525 13.16 -5.80 -37.84
N SER A 526 13.18 -5.95 -39.16
CA SER A 526 11.98 -5.74 -40.00
C SER A 526 10.89 -6.76 -39.71
N GLN A 527 11.26 -8.03 -39.55
CA GLN A 527 10.32 -9.10 -39.13
C GLN A 527 9.75 -8.85 -37.71
N ALA A 528 10.59 -8.44 -36.75
CA ALA A 528 10.15 -8.10 -35.41
C ALA A 528 9.20 -6.88 -35.39
N GLN A 529 9.48 -5.86 -36.21
CA GLN A 529 8.57 -4.72 -36.38
C GLN A 529 7.22 -5.16 -36.97
N ALA A 530 7.25 -6.06 -37.96
CA ALA A 530 6.01 -6.62 -38.55
C ALA A 530 5.20 -7.42 -37.52
N LEU A 531 5.87 -8.14 -36.61
CA LEU A 531 5.25 -8.84 -35.49
C LEU A 531 4.53 -7.85 -34.56
N LEU A 532 5.20 -6.75 -34.15
CA LEU A 532 4.56 -5.70 -33.32
C LEU A 532 3.38 -5.02 -34.02
N LYS A 533 3.46 -4.76 -35.32
CA LYS A 533 2.35 -4.19 -36.11
C LYS A 533 1.13 -5.11 -36.13
N LYS A 534 1.32 -6.42 -36.09
CA LYS A 534 0.28 -7.44 -36.11
C LYS A 534 -0.19 -7.86 -34.71
N TRP A 535 0.50 -7.44 -33.66
CA TRP A 535 0.13 -7.78 -32.29
C TRP A 535 -1.25 -7.18 -31.96
N ASP A 536 -2.16 -8.01 -31.49
CA ASP A 536 -3.53 -7.63 -31.08
C ASP A 536 -3.60 -6.97 -29.70
N LEU A 537 -2.42 -6.66 -29.13
CA LEU A 537 -2.21 -6.04 -27.82
C LEU A 537 -2.60 -6.91 -26.63
N SER A 538 -2.86 -8.22 -26.84
CA SER A 538 -3.19 -9.17 -25.79
C SER A 538 -1.94 -9.82 -25.21
N THR A 539 -2.04 -10.20 -23.93
CA THR A 539 -1.06 -11.02 -23.20
C THR A 539 -1.61 -12.38 -22.82
N ASP A 540 -2.44 -12.97 -23.72
CA ASP A 540 -2.95 -14.33 -23.61
C ASP A 540 -1.82 -15.37 -23.67
N PHE A 541 -2.05 -16.55 -23.09
CA PHE A 541 -1.08 -17.67 -23.08
C PHE A 541 -0.45 -17.98 -24.45
N ASN A 542 -1.26 -17.98 -25.51
CA ASN A 542 -0.82 -18.35 -26.85
C ASN A 542 -0.33 -17.17 -27.71
N ASN A 543 -0.38 -15.95 -27.17
CA ASN A 543 0.00 -14.75 -27.91
C ASN A 543 1.49 -14.74 -28.21
N ARG A 544 1.84 -14.58 -29.49
CA ARG A 544 3.23 -14.59 -29.98
C ARG A 544 3.85 -13.19 -30.10
N GLY A 545 3.03 -12.13 -30.10
CA GLY A 545 3.49 -10.75 -30.11
C GLY A 545 3.77 -10.22 -28.71
N ALA A 546 3.19 -10.82 -27.68
CA ALA A 546 3.22 -10.33 -26.31
C ALA A 546 4.63 -10.22 -25.72
N ALA A 547 5.48 -11.23 -25.93
CA ALA A 547 6.85 -11.24 -25.41
C ALA A 547 7.66 -10.01 -25.90
N LEU A 548 7.57 -9.71 -27.18
CA LEU A 548 8.25 -8.54 -27.76
C LEU A 548 7.54 -7.25 -27.36
N GLY A 549 6.19 -7.21 -27.42
CA GLY A 549 5.40 -6.04 -27.07
C GLY A 549 5.64 -5.59 -25.64
N VAL A 550 5.52 -6.49 -24.67
CA VAL A 550 5.75 -6.24 -23.24
C VAL A 550 7.19 -5.82 -22.97
N CYS A 551 8.18 -6.49 -23.59
CA CYS A 551 9.58 -6.09 -23.47
C CYS A 551 9.81 -4.63 -23.90
N VAL A 552 9.17 -4.21 -25.00
CA VAL A 552 9.35 -2.85 -25.55
C VAL A 552 8.64 -1.81 -24.70
N LEU A 553 7.40 -2.07 -24.23
CA LEU A 553 6.61 -1.08 -23.49
C LEU A 553 7.05 -0.92 -22.02
N SER A 554 7.63 -1.97 -21.40
CA SER A 554 7.93 -1.97 -19.97
C SER A 554 8.86 -0.82 -19.52
N PRO A 555 9.93 -0.46 -20.23
CA PRO A 555 10.78 0.68 -19.84
C PRO A 555 10.07 2.04 -19.94
N GLU A 556 9.11 2.20 -20.85
CA GLU A 556 8.28 3.40 -20.94
C GLU A 556 7.33 3.47 -19.75
N TRP A 557 6.65 2.38 -19.47
CA TRP A 557 5.76 2.29 -18.33
C TRP A 557 6.49 2.56 -16.99
N LEU A 558 7.67 1.97 -16.81
CA LEU A 558 8.50 2.18 -15.60
C LEU A 558 8.95 3.65 -15.49
N ALA A 559 9.39 4.25 -16.59
CA ALA A 559 9.81 5.67 -16.61
C ALA A 559 8.65 6.59 -16.18
N GLU A 560 7.43 6.25 -16.53
CA GLU A 560 6.25 7.00 -16.08
C GLU A 560 6.01 6.86 -14.57
N GLN A 561 6.14 5.64 -14.04
CA GLN A 561 6.00 5.44 -12.60
C GLN A 561 7.01 6.27 -11.79
N GLU A 562 8.21 6.47 -12.36
CA GLU A 562 9.31 7.20 -11.76
C GLU A 562 9.37 8.69 -12.16
N PHE A 563 8.36 9.21 -12.86
CA PHE A 563 8.29 10.60 -13.35
C PHE A 563 9.50 11.05 -14.18
N ARG A 564 10.08 10.16 -14.94
CA ARG A 564 11.21 10.43 -15.85
C ARG A 564 10.86 10.19 -17.30
N LYS A 565 11.70 10.73 -18.21
CA LYS A 565 11.55 10.48 -19.64
C LYS A 565 11.83 9.02 -19.98
N PRO A 566 11.00 8.39 -20.83
CA PRO A 566 11.29 7.04 -21.30
C PRO A 566 12.54 7.03 -22.19
N PRO A 567 13.25 5.89 -22.23
CA PRO A 567 14.36 5.70 -23.20
C PRO A 567 13.82 5.73 -24.63
N LEU A 568 14.72 5.92 -25.60
CA LEU A 568 14.33 5.89 -27.02
C LEU A 568 13.76 4.53 -27.42
N ALA A 569 12.53 4.49 -27.93
CA ALA A 569 11.84 3.26 -28.31
C ALA A 569 12.65 2.35 -29.23
N VAL A 570 13.38 2.94 -30.22
CA VAL A 570 14.22 2.19 -31.15
C VAL A 570 15.38 1.47 -30.45
N THR A 571 15.97 2.07 -29.43
CA THR A 571 17.05 1.46 -28.64
C THR A 571 16.52 0.29 -27.83
N VAL A 572 15.39 0.48 -27.15
CA VAL A 572 14.70 -0.58 -26.40
C VAL A 572 14.31 -1.74 -27.31
N PHE A 573 13.67 -1.45 -28.43
CA PHE A 573 13.24 -2.43 -29.41
C PHE A 573 14.41 -3.32 -29.90
N LYS A 574 15.53 -2.71 -30.32
CA LYS A 574 16.73 -3.46 -30.74
C LYS A 574 17.27 -4.36 -29.63
N GLY A 575 17.28 -3.86 -28.39
CA GLY A 575 17.67 -4.63 -27.21
C GLY A 575 16.74 -5.82 -26.94
N CYS A 576 15.44 -5.61 -27.01
CA CYS A 576 14.42 -6.65 -26.83
C CYS A 576 14.55 -7.76 -27.88
N VAL A 577 14.65 -7.41 -29.16
CA VAL A 577 14.83 -8.36 -30.25
C VAL A 577 16.08 -9.23 -30.03
N LYS A 578 17.21 -8.58 -29.73
CA LYS A 578 18.48 -9.29 -29.44
C LYS A 578 18.32 -10.27 -28.27
N ASN A 579 17.70 -9.83 -27.17
CA ASN A 579 17.56 -10.62 -25.97
C ASN A 579 16.60 -11.81 -26.18
N ILE A 580 15.46 -11.59 -26.82
CA ILE A 580 14.48 -12.65 -27.12
C ILE A 580 15.10 -13.74 -28.02
N ILE A 581 15.74 -13.33 -29.10
CA ILE A 581 16.42 -14.31 -29.99
C ILE A 581 17.52 -15.09 -29.27
N LYS A 582 18.32 -14.39 -28.45
CA LYS A 582 19.38 -15.04 -27.67
C LYS A 582 18.81 -16.13 -26.76
N LYS A 583 17.66 -15.88 -26.14
CA LYS A 583 17.04 -16.77 -25.13
C LYS A 583 16.14 -17.85 -25.75
N TYR A 584 15.26 -17.47 -26.66
CA TYR A 584 14.23 -18.33 -27.23
C TYR A 584 14.56 -18.87 -28.63
N LYS A 585 15.67 -18.43 -29.27
CA LYS A 585 16.08 -18.79 -30.64
C LYS A 585 15.06 -18.42 -31.72
N ARG A 586 14.09 -17.57 -31.37
CA ARG A 586 13.00 -17.05 -32.21
C ARG A 586 12.56 -15.69 -31.70
N ILE A 587 11.87 -14.88 -32.50
CA ILE A 587 11.38 -13.56 -32.12
C ILE A 587 9.98 -13.58 -31.51
N ASP A 588 9.26 -14.68 -31.67
CA ASP A 588 7.82 -14.85 -31.38
C ASP A 588 7.52 -16.02 -30.42
N PRO A 589 8.21 -16.15 -29.26
CA PRO A 589 7.81 -17.16 -28.28
C PRO A 589 6.38 -16.88 -27.82
N LYS A 590 5.61 -17.92 -27.47
CA LYS A 590 4.31 -17.75 -26.84
C LYS A 590 4.46 -17.07 -25.49
N TRP A 591 3.48 -16.28 -25.06
CA TRP A 591 3.51 -15.65 -23.73
C TRP A 591 3.65 -16.68 -22.60
N SER A 592 3.01 -17.84 -22.73
CA SER A 592 3.13 -18.95 -21.80
C SER A 592 4.54 -19.58 -21.71
N GLU A 593 5.41 -19.34 -22.70
CA GLU A 593 6.82 -19.76 -22.66
C GLU A 593 7.71 -18.70 -21.94
N VAL A 594 7.16 -17.53 -21.63
CA VAL A 594 7.90 -16.39 -21.10
C VAL A 594 7.50 -16.03 -19.67
N ASN A 595 6.20 -15.96 -19.37
CA ASN A 595 5.67 -15.40 -18.13
C ASN A 595 5.15 -16.49 -17.20
N TYR A 596 5.67 -16.55 -15.96
CA TYR A 596 5.38 -17.61 -15.00
C TYR A 596 5.07 -17.09 -13.61
N LEU A 597 4.08 -17.70 -12.97
CA LEU A 597 3.91 -17.70 -11.52
C LEU A 597 4.76 -18.83 -10.93
N VAL A 598 5.57 -18.53 -9.93
CA VAL A 598 6.50 -19.50 -9.31
C VAL A 598 6.30 -19.51 -7.81
N ARG A 599 5.94 -20.68 -7.26
CA ARG A 599 5.75 -20.87 -5.83
C ARG A 599 6.23 -22.25 -5.39
N GLY A 600 7.25 -22.30 -4.53
CA GLY A 600 7.84 -23.60 -4.15
C GLY A 600 8.35 -24.37 -5.39
N ALA A 601 7.84 -25.58 -5.57
CA ALA A 601 8.12 -26.43 -6.73
C ALA A 601 7.23 -26.13 -7.94
N LYS A 602 6.14 -25.37 -7.76
CA LYS A 602 5.22 -25.02 -8.86
C LYS A 602 5.80 -23.91 -9.71
N ARG A 603 5.79 -24.12 -11.02
CA ARG A 603 6.10 -23.10 -12.04
C ARG A 603 5.06 -23.19 -13.14
N VAL A 604 4.08 -22.30 -13.10
CA VAL A 604 2.91 -22.34 -13.96
C VAL A 604 2.87 -21.12 -14.85
N PRO A 605 2.64 -21.23 -16.17
CA PRO A 605 2.43 -20.07 -17.02
C PRO A 605 1.27 -19.21 -16.53
N VAL A 606 1.41 -17.88 -16.62
CA VAL A 606 0.35 -16.94 -16.23
C VAL A 606 0.17 -15.87 -17.30
N GLN A 607 -1.10 -15.61 -17.67
CA GLN A 607 -1.45 -14.51 -18.57
C GLN A 607 -1.55 -13.19 -17.84
N GLY A 608 -1.65 -12.08 -18.60
CA GLY A 608 -1.57 -10.72 -18.06
C GLY A 608 -0.20 -10.10 -18.22
N GLY A 609 -0.08 -8.83 -17.96
CA GLY A 609 1.14 -8.05 -18.13
C GLY A 609 1.18 -6.77 -17.32
N PRO A 610 2.26 -5.98 -17.41
CA PRO A 610 2.33 -4.69 -16.74
C PRO A 610 1.22 -3.74 -17.23
N ASP A 611 0.52 -3.11 -16.28
CA ASP A 611 -0.56 -2.13 -16.54
C ASP A 611 -1.74 -2.66 -17.38
N THR A 612 -1.98 -3.98 -17.42
CA THR A 612 -3.26 -4.57 -17.88
C THR A 612 -4.21 -4.74 -16.68
N LEU A 613 -5.51 -4.88 -16.88
CA LEU A 613 -6.48 -5.14 -15.80
C LEU A 613 -6.17 -6.48 -15.10
N ARG A 614 -5.74 -7.49 -15.87
CA ARG A 614 -5.05 -8.67 -15.34
C ARG A 614 -3.57 -8.33 -15.13
N ALA A 615 -3.25 -7.61 -14.07
CA ALA A 615 -1.91 -7.06 -13.85
C ALA A 615 -0.94 -8.13 -13.34
N ILE A 616 0.10 -8.42 -14.12
CA ILE A 616 1.21 -9.31 -13.73
C ILE A 616 2.53 -8.63 -14.06
N TYR A 617 3.33 -8.37 -13.06
CA TYR A 617 4.65 -7.75 -13.20
C TYR A 617 5.73 -8.80 -12.99
N GLY A 618 6.55 -9.03 -14.01
CA GLY A 618 7.57 -10.07 -14.02
C GLY A 618 8.99 -9.54 -13.88
N GLU A 619 9.80 -10.23 -13.09
CA GLU A 619 11.25 -10.04 -13.01
C GLU A 619 11.97 -11.03 -13.93
N THR A 620 12.92 -10.54 -14.73
CA THR A 620 13.67 -11.36 -15.68
C THR A 620 14.59 -12.34 -14.95
N GLN A 621 14.44 -13.61 -15.25
CA GLN A 621 15.26 -14.71 -14.73
C GLN A 621 16.49 -14.97 -15.61
N LYS A 622 17.43 -15.78 -15.10
CA LYS A 622 18.67 -16.13 -15.83
C LYS A 622 18.41 -16.84 -17.16
N ASP A 623 17.35 -17.62 -17.24
CA ASP A 623 16.92 -18.35 -18.44
C ASP A 623 16.21 -17.43 -19.46
N GLY A 624 15.89 -16.20 -19.09
CA GLY A 624 15.20 -15.19 -19.88
C GLY A 624 13.69 -15.18 -19.70
N SER A 625 13.14 -16.08 -18.93
CA SER A 625 11.73 -16.05 -18.52
C SER A 625 11.46 -14.92 -17.53
N LEU A 626 10.20 -14.59 -17.33
CA LEU A 626 9.71 -13.67 -16.32
C LEU A 626 9.10 -14.47 -15.16
N LYS A 627 9.57 -14.21 -13.93
CA LYS A 627 8.90 -14.66 -12.72
C LYS A 627 7.97 -13.54 -12.24
N ALA A 628 6.67 -13.80 -12.12
CA ALA A 628 5.73 -12.86 -11.51
C ALA A 628 6.17 -12.54 -10.08
N VAL A 629 6.28 -11.25 -9.75
CA VAL A 629 6.75 -10.75 -8.45
C VAL A 629 5.77 -9.76 -7.81
N ALA A 630 4.86 -9.19 -8.59
CA ALA A 630 3.86 -8.25 -8.12
C ALA A 630 2.67 -8.21 -9.10
N GLY A 631 1.62 -7.53 -8.73
CA GLY A 631 0.41 -7.36 -9.52
C GLY A 631 -0.82 -7.85 -8.80
N ASP A 632 -1.70 -8.54 -9.51
CA ASP A 632 -2.85 -9.20 -8.92
C ASP A 632 -2.35 -10.10 -7.78
N GLY A 633 -2.76 -9.77 -6.58
CA GLY A 633 -2.47 -10.57 -5.39
C GLY A 633 -3.76 -11.19 -4.87
N LEU A 634 -4.34 -10.58 -3.82
CA LEU A 634 -5.68 -10.92 -3.36
C LEU A 634 -6.72 -10.24 -4.29
N VAL A 635 -7.60 -11.04 -4.89
CA VAL A 635 -8.78 -10.58 -5.61
C VAL A 635 -10.01 -10.99 -4.82
N VAL A 636 -10.86 -10.01 -4.48
CA VAL A 636 -12.12 -10.25 -3.78
C VAL A 636 -13.27 -9.73 -4.63
N PHE A 637 -14.29 -10.54 -4.76
CA PHE A 637 -15.54 -10.23 -5.42
C PHE A 637 -16.66 -10.22 -4.38
N VAL A 638 -17.39 -9.12 -4.32
CA VAL A 638 -18.48 -8.91 -3.37
C VAL A 638 -19.74 -8.55 -4.15
N GLU A 639 -20.83 -9.22 -3.85
CA GLU A 639 -22.14 -8.95 -4.42
C GLU A 639 -23.20 -8.92 -3.30
N TRP A 640 -24.02 -7.90 -3.29
CA TRP A 640 -25.30 -7.88 -2.61
C TRP A 640 -26.36 -8.03 -3.69
N ASP A 641 -27.08 -9.14 -3.67
CA ASP A 641 -28.16 -9.40 -4.62
C ASP A 641 -29.32 -8.38 -4.48
N ALA A 642 -30.35 -8.49 -5.31
CA ALA A 642 -31.48 -7.56 -5.30
C ALA A 642 -32.19 -7.50 -3.93
N ASP A 643 -32.14 -8.58 -3.16
CA ASP A 643 -32.74 -8.73 -1.83
C ASP A 643 -31.76 -8.34 -0.70
N GLY A 644 -30.50 -8.00 -1.03
CA GLY A 644 -29.45 -7.60 -0.08
C GLY A 644 -28.68 -8.78 0.53
N ASN A 645 -28.80 -10.00 -0.02
CA ASN A 645 -28.01 -11.13 0.43
C ASN A 645 -26.58 -11.01 -0.05
N LEU A 646 -25.62 -11.26 0.84
CA LEU A 646 -24.21 -11.20 0.56
C LEU A 646 -23.73 -12.49 -0.10
N LEU A 647 -23.08 -12.37 -1.27
CA LEU A 647 -22.37 -13.42 -2.01
C LEU A 647 -20.92 -12.95 -2.23
N THR A 648 -19.96 -13.79 -1.90
CA THR A 648 -18.55 -13.39 -1.96
C THR A 648 -17.65 -14.52 -2.44
N LYS A 649 -16.64 -14.14 -3.22
CA LYS A 649 -15.61 -15.03 -3.73
C LYS A 649 -14.25 -14.33 -3.63
N SER A 650 -13.19 -15.12 -3.47
CA SER A 650 -11.82 -14.58 -3.47
C SER A 650 -10.83 -15.55 -4.11
N VAL A 651 -9.65 -15.05 -4.43
CA VAL A 651 -8.47 -15.85 -4.71
C VAL A 651 -7.23 -15.12 -4.25
N HIS A 652 -6.35 -15.84 -3.57
CA HIS A 652 -4.99 -15.40 -3.26
C HIS A 652 -4.03 -15.96 -4.31
N GLN A 653 -2.98 -15.22 -4.67
CA GLN A 653 -2.03 -15.64 -5.72
C GLN A 653 -1.33 -16.97 -5.44
N TYR A 654 -1.25 -17.37 -4.17
CA TYR A 654 -0.57 -18.60 -3.77
C TYR A 654 -1.44 -19.52 -2.91
N GLY A 655 -1.84 -19.04 -1.74
CA GLY A 655 -2.59 -19.73 -0.70
C GLY A 655 -2.55 -18.91 0.59
N SER A 656 -3.28 -19.35 1.63
CA SER A 656 -3.41 -18.59 2.87
C SER A 656 -2.14 -18.62 3.75
N ALA A 657 -1.34 -19.70 3.68
CA ALA A 657 -0.10 -19.83 4.43
C ALA A 657 1.06 -19.12 3.70
N THR A 658 1.15 -17.80 3.85
CA THR A 658 2.01 -16.94 3.03
C THR A 658 3.51 -17.20 3.16
N GLN A 659 4.01 -17.75 4.26
CA GLN A 659 5.42 -18.09 4.46
C GLN A 659 5.70 -19.47 5.03
N ASP A 660 4.67 -20.25 5.38
CA ASP A 660 4.85 -21.62 5.85
C ASP A 660 4.88 -22.59 4.67
N SER A 661 6.09 -22.90 4.20
CA SER A 661 6.30 -23.83 3.07
C SER A 661 5.99 -25.30 3.36
N LEU A 662 5.66 -25.64 4.60
CA LEU A 662 5.26 -26.99 4.99
C LEU A 662 3.73 -27.14 5.04
N SER A 663 3.00 -26.04 4.99
CA SER A 663 1.55 -26.04 4.96
C SER A 663 1.02 -26.54 3.60
N GLU A 664 -0.08 -27.29 3.61
CA GLU A 664 -0.83 -27.63 2.41
C GLU A 664 -1.40 -26.38 1.70
N HIS A 665 -1.57 -25.28 2.45
CA HIS A 665 -2.09 -24.00 1.94
C HIS A 665 -0.99 -23.03 1.49
N TYR A 666 0.22 -23.53 1.24
CA TYR A 666 1.32 -22.71 0.75
C TYR A 666 1.16 -22.32 -0.72
N ASP A 667 0.56 -23.19 -1.53
CA ASP A 667 0.44 -23.04 -2.98
C ASP A 667 -0.85 -23.67 -3.58
N ASP A 668 -1.85 -23.94 -2.75
CA ASP A 668 -3.10 -24.62 -3.14
C ASP A 668 -4.00 -23.75 -4.04
N GLN A 669 -3.89 -22.42 -3.99
CA GLN A 669 -4.67 -21.50 -4.82
C GLN A 669 -3.96 -21.09 -6.13
N VAL A 670 -2.74 -21.57 -6.40
CA VAL A 670 -1.98 -21.22 -7.61
C VAL A 670 -2.76 -21.54 -8.89
N GLU A 671 -3.39 -22.73 -8.96
CA GLU A 671 -4.17 -23.13 -10.14
C GLU A 671 -5.44 -22.29 -10.32
N LEU A 672 -6.14 -21.97 -9.23
CA LEU A 672 -7.27 -21.05 -9.26
C LEU A 672 -6.84 -19.70 -9.82
N PHE A 673 -5.75 -19.15 -9.28
CA PHE A 673 -5.26 -17.84 -9.66
C PHE A 673 -4.83 -17.75 -11.13
N VAL A 674 -4.11 -18.74 -11.67
CA VAL A 674 -3.67 -18.73 -13.09
C VAL A 674 -4.82 -18.97 -14.07
N ASN A 675 -5.86 -19.71 -13.64
CA ASN A 675 -7.05 -19.99 -14.42
C ASN A 675 -8.18 -18.97 -14.20
N GLU A 676 -7.90 -17.87 -13.48
CA GLU A 676 -8.85 -16.76 -13.22
C GLU A 676 -10.13 -17.24 -12.54
N SER A 677 -10.01 -18.26 -11.70
CA SER A 677 -11.08 -18.86 -10.91
C SER A 677 -11.03 -18.37 -9.47
N LEU A 678 -12.18 -18.22 -8.86
CA LEU A 678 -12.32 -17.76 -7.48
C LEU A 678 -12.92 -18.87 -6.61
N LYS A 679 -12.45 -18.99 -5.36
CA LYS A 679 -13.06 -19.82 -4.33
C LYS A 679 -14.20 -19.07 -3.64
N ASP A 680 -15.15 -19.80 -3.06
CA ASP A 680 -16.13 -19.22 -2.14
C ASP A 680 -15.43 -18.77 -0.85
N THR A 681 -15.95 -17.69 -0.24
CA THR A 681 -15.53 -17.26 1.09
C THR A 681 -16.62 -17.63 2.09
N TYR A 682 -16.23 -18.14 3.25
CA TYR A 682 -17.18 -18.63 4.25
C TYR A 682 -17.41 -17.55 5.32
N PHE A 683 -18.03 -16.44 4.91
CA PHE A 683 -18.27 -15.30 5.79
C PHE A 683 -19.35 -15.57 6.85
N LYS A 684 -20.41 -16.31 6.49
CA LYS A 684 -21.46 -16.68 7.42
C LYS A 684 -21.00 -17.83 8.31
N VAL A 685 -21.44 -17.84 9.57
CA VAL A 685 -21.03 -18.85 10.56
C VAL A 685 -21.46 -20.25 10.13
N GLU A 686 -22.69 -20.36 9.64
CA GLU A 686 -23.26 -21.62 9.20
C GLU A 686 -22.49 -22.25 8.05
N ASP A 687 -22.05 -21.42 7.07
CA ASP A 687 -21.24 -21.85 5.96
C ASP A 687 -19.83 -22.24 6.43
N LEU A 688 -19.27 -21.47 7.37
CA LEU A 688 -17.95 -21.74 7.95
C LEU A 688 -17.92 -23.08 8.70
N GLU A 689 -18.95 -23.38 9.50
CA GLU A 689 -19.05 -24.64 10.24
C GLU A 689 -19.06 -25.87 9.33
N LEU A 690 -19.67 -25.75 8.15
CA LEU A 690 -19.70 -26.84 7.15
C LEU A 690 -18.36 -27.04 6.43
N HIS A 691 -17.51 -26.02 6.42
CA HIS A 691 -16.24 -26.00 5.66
C HIS A 691 -15.01 -25.83 6.55
N ALA A 692 -15.18 -25.93 7.88
CA ALA A 692 -14.10 -25.84 8.84
C ALA A 692 -13.14 -27.04 8.72
N LYS A 693 -11.85 -26.77 8.54
CA LYS A 693 -10.78 -27.77 8.51
C LYS A 693 -10.18 -27.99 9.89
N SER A 694 -10.02 -26.94 10.65
CA SER A 694 -9.50 -26.98 12.03
C SER A 694 -10.06 -25.86 12.88
N ILE A 695 -10.17 -26.11 14.17
CA ILE A 695 -10.59 -25.14 15.18
C ILE A 695 -9.62 -25.21 16.34
N ILE A 696 -9.08 -24.07 16.73
CA ILE A 696 -8.22 -23.95 17.92
C ILE A 696 -8.73 -22.82 18.83
N ASN A 697 -8.67 -23.06 20.12
CA ASN A 697 -8.92 -22.02 21.13
C ASN A 697 -7.58 -21.62 21.75
N ILE A 698 -7.37 -20.33 21.88
CA ILE A 698 -6.16 -19.76 22.49
C ILE A 698 -6.53 -18.78 23.61
N PRO A 699 -5.75 -18.69 24.72
CA PRO A 699 -4.55 -19.50 24.98
C PRO A 699 -4.87 -20.99 25.15
N PHE A 700 -3.89 -21.85 24.86
CA PHE A 700 -4.05 -23.28 25.08
C PHE A 700 -4.21 -23.57 26.58
N ASN A 701 -5.25 -24.31 26.95
CA ASN A 701 -5.36 -24.85 28.30
C ASN A 701 -4.36 -25.99 28.43
N TYR A 702 -3.23 -25.73 29.08
CA TYR A 702 -2.35 -26.80 29.53
C TYR A 702 -2.92 -27.35 30.83
N GLU A 703 -3.69 -28.45 30.77
CA GLU A 703 -4.00 -29.28 31.91
C GLU A 703 -2.77 -30.00 32.45
#